data_68fc079549a7b73ff7f8bc84f128a954
#
_entry.id   68fc079549a7b73ff7f8bc84f128a954
#
_cell.length_a   1.000
_cell.length_b   1.000
_cell.length_c   1.000
_cell.angle_alpha   90.00
_cell.angle_beta   90.00
_cell.angle_gamma   90.00
#
_symmetry.space_group_name_H-M   'P 1'
#
loop_
_entity.id
_entity.type
_entity.pdbx_description
1 polymer ?
#
loop_
_entity_poly.entity_id
_entity_poly.type
_entity_poly.pdbx_seq_one_letter_code
_entity_poly.pdbx_strand_id
1 'polypeptide(L)'
;MNAQNFTQKTIETIQTAQSMAQENQNQYITPEHLLYALIDQDGGLIPSLLGKMGVDCNTVLAELDTAIAALPKVSGDYDVYLSREADRVMQAAEKSAKSLGDEYLSVEHLMIGIFAAATPALKRIFADHGITKSAFTAELAKVKNGPVTSDNPENTYDALKKYGTDLVERAKKQELDPVIGRDNEIRNVVRILSRKTKNNPVLIGEPGVGKTAIAEGLAQRIVRGDVPEGLKDKTIFSLDMGALIAGAKYRGEFEERLKAVLEEIKQSEGRIILFIDELHTIVGAGKTEGSMDAGNLLKPMLARGELHCIGATTLDEYRKYIEKDAALERRFQPVMVDEPTVEDTVSILRGLKERYEVYHGVRIHDNALVAAATLSDRYITDRFLPDKAIDLVDEACALIRTEIDSMPAELDDVRRKIMQLEIEEMALKKETDRLSMERLEKLSEELANLKEKFREQKLRWESEKSSVDEVKNLKAEIEKVHADIEAAQLRYEYERAAKLKYSDLPELERKLQEAEKLSEERRSNSMVHDTVTEEEIAGIVAKWTGIPVAKLMEGEREKLLHLDDVLHRRVIGQDEAVQKVTEAIWRSRAGIADPNRPIGSFMFLGPTGVGKTELAKALAECLFDDEHNIVRIDMTEYMEKFSVSRLIGAPPGYVGYDEGGQLTEAVRRKPYSVVLFDEIEKAHPDVFNILLQILDDGRITDSQGRTVDFKNTIIIMTSNLGSQYLLDGIDENGSITPNAKSQVLGELHRSFRPEFLNRLDEIICFKPLTKAELNGIIDILTASLRKRLADKTLGLEISDAAKQLIIERGFDPVFGARPLKRYLQASVETLIAKTILSGDMESGHVIKIDAENGELVCK
;
A
#
# COMPACT_ATOMS: atom_id res chain seq x y z
N MET A 1 -24.13 -50.45 11.64
CA MET A 1 -22.88 -49.90 11.04
C MET A 1 -22.25 -48.91 12.01
N ASN A 2 -20.97 -49.03 12.28
CA ASN A 2 -20.32 -48.13 13.21
C ASN A 2 -19.90 -46.88 12.41
N ALA A 3 -20.62 -45.76 12.54
CA ALA A 3 -20.33 -44.51 11.83
C ALA A 3 -18.94 -43.92 12.13
N GLN A 4 -18.23 -44.50 13.10
CA GLN A 4 -16.88 -44.11 13.50
C GLN A 4 -15.79 -44.38 12.45
N ASN A 5 -16.07 -45.23 11.45
CA ASN A 5 -15.12 -45.62 10.41
C ASN A 5 -15.51 -45.02 9.05
N PHE A 6 -16.28 -43.97 9.01
CA PHE A 6 -16.63 -43.25 7.79
C PHE A 6 -15.84 -41.95 7.70
N THR A 7 -15.42 -41.58 6.48
CA THR A 7 -14.83 -40.24 6.24
C THR A 7 -15.89 -39.15 6.37
N GLN A 8 -15.48 -37.93 6.69
CA GLN A 8 -16.40 -36.81 6.83
C GLN A 8 -17.25 -36.60 5.59
N LYS A 9 -16.65 -36.69 4.41
CA LYS A 9 -17.32 -36.55 3.11
C LYS A 9 -18.36 -37.69 2.88
N THR A 10 -18.06 -38.91 3.34
CA THR A 10 -19.03 -40.01 3.29
C THR A 10 -20.23 -39.78 4.19
N ILE A 11 -20.01 -39.22 5.38
CA ILE A 11 -21.11 -38.85 6.31
C ILE A 11 -21.95 -37.73 5.69
N GLU A 12 -21.32 -36.69 5.14
CA GLU A 12 -22.05 -35.61 4.43
C GLU A 12 -22.87 -36.15 3.26
N THR A 13 -22.30 -37.04 2.45
CA THR A 13 -23.02 -37.67 1.33
C THR A 13 -24.27 -38.41 1.80
N ILE A 14 -24.18 -39.16 2.91
CA ILE A 14 -25.33 -39.90 3.45
C ILE A 14 -26.37 -38.93 4.01
N GLN A 15 -25.95 -37.85 4.67
CA GLN A 15 -26.86 -36.82 5.20
C GLN A 15 -27.58 -36.08 4.06
N THR A 16 -26.85 -35.68 3.01
CA THR A 16 -27.41 -35.03 1.83
C THR A 16 -28.44 -35.96 1.13
N ALA A 17 -28.08 -37.23 0.95
CA ALA A 17 -28.98 -38.23 0.39
C ALA A 17 -30.25 -38.44 1.26
N GLN A 18 -30.13 -38.35 2.58
CA GLN A 18 -31.24 -38.40 3.50
C GLN A 18 -32.16 -37.18 3.38
N SER A 19 -31.58 -35.99 3.38
CA SER A 19 -32.33 -34.73 3.21
C SER A 19 -33.05 -34.70 1.87
N MET A 20 -32.39 -35.11 0.81
CA MET A 20 -32.96 -35.20 -0.53
C MET A 20 -34.12 -36.20 -0.61
N ALA A 21 -34.01 -37.37 0.04
CA ALA A 21 -35.11 -38.33 0.11
C ALA A 21 -36.31 -37.74 0.86
N GLN A 22 -36.06 -36.95 1.89
CA GLN A 22 -37.08 -36.28 2.68
C GLN A 22 -37.82 -35.19 1.87
N GLU A 23 -37.06 -34.36 1.16
CA GLU A 23 -37.59 -33.30 0.28
C GLU A 23 -38.43 -33.86 -0.86
N ASN A 24 -38.03 -34.97 -1.45
CA ASN A 24 -38.77 -35.67 -2.51
C ASN A 24 -39.91 -36.57 -2.02
N GLN A 25 -40.18 -36.59 -0.72
CA GLN A 25 -41.19 -37.42 -0.09
C GLN A 25 -40.96 -38.93 -0.30
N ASN A 26 -39.72 -39.37 -0.37
CA ASN A 26 -39.36 -40.78 -0.49
C ASN A 26 -39.09 -41.39 0.91
N GLN A 27 -39.66 -42.54 1.21
CA GLN A 27 -39.47 -43.25 2.48
C GLN A 27 -38.10 -43.94 2.54
N TYR A 28 -37.45 -44.16 1.43
CA TYR A 28 -36.20 -44.90 1.36
C TYR A 28 -35.11 -44.11 0.63
N ILE A 29 -33.90 -44.08 1.23
CA ILE A 29 -32.68 -43.65 0.57
C ILE A 29 -32.31 -44.78 -0.42
N THR A 30 -32.29 -44.46 -1.71
CA THR A 30 -31.91 -45.38 -2.79
C THR A 30 -30.50 -45.09 -3.30
N PRO A 31 -29.89 -45.98 -4.09
CA PRO A 31 -28.61 -45.73 -4.72
C PRO A 31 -28.56 -44.47 -5.60
N GLU A 32 -29.73 -44.04 -6.15
CA GLU A 32 -29.85 -42.80 -6.94
C GLU A 32 -29.61 -41.58 -6.06
N HIS A 33 -30.17 -41.54 -4.85
CA HIS A 33 -29.92 -40.45 -3.87
C HIS A 33 -28.45 -40.40 -3.47
N LEU A 34 -27.82 -41.55 -3.23
CA LEU A 34 -26.38 -41.62 -2.89
C LEU A 34 -25.51 -41.14 -4.04
N LEU A 35 -25.80 -41.52 -5.30
CA LEU A 35 -25.04 -41.09 -6.44
C LEU A 35 -25.20 -39.60 -6.70
N TYR A 36 -26.43 -39.07 -6.57
CA TYR A 36 -26.67 -37.65 -6.69
C TYR A 36 -25.84 -36.87 -5.66
N ALA A 37 -25.92 -37.24 -4.39
CA ALA A 37 -25.17 -36.60 -3.32
C ALA A 37 -23.63 -36.68 -3.50
N LEU A 38 -23.13 -37.78 -4.13
CA LEU A 38 -21.72 -37.92 -4.46
C LEU A 38 -21.26 -36.98 -5.60
N ILE A 39 -22.13 -36.74 -6.59
CA ILE A 39 -21.82 -35.90 -7.74
C ILE A 39 -22.01 -34.42 -7.40
N ASP A 40 -23.00 -34.06 -6.59
CA ASP A 40 -23.34 -32.69 -6.19
C ASP A 40 -22.37 -32.11 -5.12
N GLN A 41 -21.43 -32.90 -4.66
CA GLN A 41 -20.48 -32.51 -3.61
C GLN A 41 -19.45 -31.53 -4.13
N ASP A 42 -19.48 -30.29 -3.60
CA ASP A 42 -18.52 -29.23 -3.97
C ASP A 42 -17.07 -29.65 -3.68
N GLY A 43 -16.22 -29.60 -4.73
CA GLY A 43 -14.82 -30.00 -4.63
C GLY A 43 -14.63 -31.48 -4.29
N GLY A 44 -15.65 -32.34 -4.51
CA GLY A 44 -15.62 -33.78 -4.23
C GLY A 44 -14.72 -34.54 -5.23
N LEU A 45 -14.21 -35.70 -4.76
CA LEU A 45 -13.42 -36.61 -5.56
C LEU A 45 -14.20 -37.16 -6.77
N ILE A 46 -15.47 -37.51 -6.56
CA ILE A 46 -16.28 -38.17 -7.60
C ILE A 46 -16.55 -37.28 -8.79
N PRO A 47 -17.05 -36.02 -8.64
CA PRO A 47 -17.19 -35.12 -9.79
C PRO A 47 -15.86 -34.84 -10.51
N SER A 48 -14.72 -34.74 -9.80
CA SER A 48 -13.40 -34.56 -10.39
C SER A 48 -13.00 -35.77 -11.27
N LEU A 49 -13.22 -37.00 -10.79
CA LEU A 49 -12.91 -38.21 -11.55
C LEU A 49 -13.82 -38.37 -12.78
N LEU A 50 -15.14 -38.11 -12.63
CA LEU A 50 -16.08 -38.15 -13.74
C LEU A 50 -15.73 -37.10 -14.81
N GLY A 51 -15.32 -35.89 -14.41
CA GLY A 51 -14.84 -34.87 -15.33
C GLY A 51 -13.57 -35.29 -16.09
N LYS A 52 -12.59 -35.95 -15.42
CA LYS A 52 -11.41 -36.53 -16.07
C LYS A 52 -11.77 -37.68 -17.07
N MET A 53 -12.87 -38.35 -16.83
CA MET A 53 -13.43 -39.37 -17.77
C MET A 53 -14.20 -38.73 -18.94
N GLY A 54 -14.37 -37.39 -18.97
CA GLY A 54 -15.09 -36.67 -20.03
C GLY A 54 -16.61 -36.67 -19.84
N VAL A 55 -17.11 -36.98 -18.64
CA VAL A 55 -18.54 -37.01 -18.30
C VAL A 55 -18.99 -35.63 -17.84
N ASP A 56 -20.10 -35.14 -18.41
CA ASP A 56 -20.75 -33.92 -17.93
C ASP A 56 -21.63 -34.22 -16.70
N CYS A 57 -21.15 -33.84 -15.52
CA CYS A 57 -21.81 -34.05 -14.25
C CYS A 57 -23.23 -33.41 -14.21
N ASN A 58 -23.44 -32.26 -14.85
CA ASN A 58 -24.71 -31.55 -14.83
C ASN A 58 -25.81 -32.35 -15.56
N THR A 59 -25.48 -32.99 -16.67
CA THR A 59 -26.38 -33.83 -17.42
C THR A 59 -26.75 -35.08 -16.62
N VAL A 60 -25.77 -35.69 -15.95
CA VAL A 60 -26.02 -36.86 -15.08
C VAL A 60 -26.90 -36.50 -13.89
N LEU A 61 -26.69 -35.34 -13.25
CA LEU A 61 -27.53 -34.85 -12.15
C LEU A 61 -29.00 -34.64 -12.59
N ALA A 62 -29.22 -34.06 -13.76
CA ALA A 62 -30.57 -33.86 -14.31
C ALA A 62 -31.32 -35.19 -14.60
N GLU A 63 -30.60 -36.19 -15.08
CA GLU A 63 -31.17 -37.56 -15.25
C GLU A 63 -31.46 -38.24 -13.92
N LEU A 64 -30.59 -38.06 -12.91
CA LEU A 64 -30.80 -38.57 -11.56
C LEU A 64 -32.02 -37.91 -10.88
N ASP A 65 -32.19 -36.59 -11.05
CA ASP A 65 -33.36 -35.88 -10.56
C ASP A 65 -34.65 -36.46 -11.16
N THR A 66 -34.62 -36.74 -12.44
CA THR A 66 -35.78 -37.40 -13.12
C THR A 66 -36.03 -38.79 -12.58
N ALA A 67 -34.99 -39.56 -12.32
CA ALA A 67 -35.11 -40.92 -11.76
C ALA A 67 -35.61 -40.89 -10.29
N ILE A 68 -35.15 -39.96 -9.49
CA ILE A 68 -35.58 -39.76 -8.09
C ILE A 68 -37.04 -39.28 -8.04
N ALA A 69 -37.44 -38.38 -8.90
CA ALA A 69 -38.81 -37.89 -9.01
C ALA A 69 -39.82 -39.01 -9.33
N ALA A 70 -39.37 -40.06 -10.02
CA ALA A 70 -40.20 -41.23 -10.38
C ALA A 70 -40.33 -42.27 -9.25
N LEU A 71 -39.58 -42.11 -8.15
CA LEU A 71 -39.67 -43.04 -7.00
C LEU A 71 -41.00 -42.89 -6.25
N PRO A 72 -41.46 -43.93 -5.53
CA PRO A 72 -42.72 -43.91 -4.76
C PRO A 72 -42.67 -42.81 -3.69
N LYS A 73 -43.71 -41.98 -3.64
CA LYS A 73 -43.88 -40.90 -2.66
C LYS A 73 -44.81 -41.28 -1.53
N VAL A 74 -44.48 -40.85 -0.32
CA VAL A 74 -45.29 -41.10 0.89
C VAL A 74 -45.71 -39.74 1.45
N SER A 75 -46.98 -39.63 1.89
CA SER A 75 -47.51 -38.43 2.54
C SER A 75 -47.73 -38.69 4.02
N GLY A 76 -47.29 -37.78 4.88
CA GLY A 76 -47.38 -37.83 6.34
C GLY A 76 -46.03 -37.70 7.03
N ASP A 77 -46.05 -37.85 8.35
CA ASP A 77 -44.81 -37.83 9.16
C ASP A 77 -44.20 -39.25 9.13
N TYR A 78 -42.99 -39.38 8.57
CA TYR A 78 -42.33 -40.69 8.40
C TYR A 78 -40.83 -40.56 8.59
N ASP A 79 -40.25 -41.64 9.10
CA ASP A 79 -38.78 -41.77 9.15
C ASP A 79 -38.25 -42.31 7.82
N VAL A 80 -37.08 -41.80 7.43
CA VAL A 80 -36.40 -42.23 6.20
C VAL A 80 -35.39 -43.33 6.53
N TYR A 81 -35.47 -44.44 5.79
CA TYR A 81 -34.65 -45.62 5.97
C TYR A 81 -33.83 -45.93 4.72
N LEU A 82 -32.73 -46.68 4.85
CA LEU A 82 -31.98 -47.22 3.69
C LEU A 82 -32.83 -48.27 2.95
N SER A 83 -32.85 -48.16 1.61
CA SER A 83 -33.45 -49.23 0.80
C SER A 83 -32.57 -50.50 0.83
N ARG A 84 -33.15 -51.67 0.46
CA ARG A 84 -32.36 -52.91 0.38
C ARG A 84 -31.19 -52.80 -0.62
N GLU A 85 -31.38 -52.03 -1.69
CA GLU A 85 -30.35 -51.75 -2.70
C GLU A 85 -29.27 -50.84 -2.12
N ALA A 86 -29.61 -49.80 -1.38
CA ALA A 86 -28.65 -48.91 -0.72
C ALA A 86 -27.86 -49.64 0.38
N ASP A 87 -28.51 -50.54 1.13
CA ASP A 87 -27.81 -51.41 2.10
C ASP A 87 -26.80 -52.33 1.44
N ARG A 88 -27.10 -52.88 0.24
CA ARG A 88 -26.14 -53.65 -0.58
C ARG A 88 -24.97 -52.77 -1.06
N VAL A 89 -25.24 -51.53 -1.45
CA VAL A 89 -24.19 -50.55 -1.78
C VAL A 89 -23.21 -50.38 -0.62
N MET A 90 -23.73 -50.15 0.59
CA MET A 90 -22.92 -49.99 1.79
C MET A 90 -22.10 -51.22 2.14
N GLN A 91 -22.69 -52.43 2.02
CA GLN A 91 -21.97 -53.69 2.26
C GLN A 91 -20.87 -53.91 1.19
N ALA A 92 -21.13 -53.57 -0.08
CA ALA A 92 -20.14 -53.65 -1.13
C ALA A 92 -19.03 -52.62 -0.95
N ALA A 93 -19.35 -51.40 -0.48
CA ALA A 93 -18.35 -50.37 -0.16
C ALA A 93 -17.43 -50.81 1.00
N GLU A 94 -18.00 -51.38 2.10
CA GLU A 94 -17.18 -51.96 3.19
C GLU A 94 -16.27 -53.09 2.72
N LYS A 95 -16.76 -53.95 1.86
CA LYS A 95 -15.93 -55.02 1.25
C LYS A 95 -14.83 -54.45 0.39
N SER A 96 -15.08 -53.38 -0.38
CA SER A 96 -14.09 -52.71 -1.19
C SER A 96 -13.01 -52.03 -0.31
N ALA A 97 -13.39 -51.32 0.76
CA ALA A 97 -12.46 -50.73 1.69
C ALA A 97 -11.50 -51.76 2.30
N LYS A 98 -12.04 -52.87 2.80
CA LYS A 98 -11.19 -53.97 3.31
C LYS A 98 -10.25 -54.59 2.26
N SER A 99 -10.70 -54.71 1.00
CA SER A 99 -9.89 -55.25 -0.08
C SER A 99 -8.77 -54.34 -0.51
N LEU A 100 -8.92 -53.02 -0.33
CA LEU A 100 -7.92 -52.01 -0.61
C LEU A 100 -6.99 -51.71 0.57
N GLY A 101 -7.29 -52.31 1.75
CA GLY A 101 -6.50 -52.13 2.97
C GLY A 101 -6.75 -50.75 3.66
N ASP A 102 -7.92 -50.17 3.39
CA ASP A 102 -8.30 -48.85 3.91
C ASP A 102 -8.98 -49.01 5.28
N GLU A 103 -8.64 -48.14 6.24
CA GLU A 103 -9.19 -48.10 7.59
C GLU A 103 -10.55 -47.39 7.64
N TYR A 104 -10.74 -46.41 6.73
CA TYR A 104 -12.00 -45.66 6.64
C TYR A 104 -12.71 -45.93 5.33
N LEU A 105 -14.07 -45.89 5.41
CA LEU A 105 -14.94 -45.97 4.24
C LEU A 105 -15.10 -44.55 3.68
N SER A 106 -14.59 -44.34 2.47
CA SER A 106 -14.56 -43.05 1.76
C SER A 106 -15.52 -43.04 0.55
N VAL A 107 -15.70 -41.88 -0.09
CA VAL A 107 -16.63 -41.67 -1.20
C VAL A 107 -16.35 -42.58 -2.41
N GLU A 108 -15.06 -42.89 -2.70
CA GLU A 108 -14.71 -43.82 -3.76
C GLU A 108 -15.23 -45.24 -3.49
N HIS A 109 -15.24 -45.67 -2.23
CA HIS A 109 -15.79 -46.98 -1.86
C HIS A 109 -17.32 -46.99 -2.07
N LEU A 110 -18.02 -45.91 -1.75
CA LEU A 110 -19.46 -45.76 -2.05
C LEU A 110 -19.70 -45.85 -3.55
N MET A 111 -18.93 -45.17 -4.38
CA MET A 111 -19.06 -45.24 -5.83
C MET A 111 -18.81 -46.65 -6.36
N ILE A 112 -17.79 -47.36 -5.84
CA ILE A 112 -17.53 -48.77 -6.18
C ILE A 112 -18.70 -49.66 -5.73
N GLY A 113 -19.31 -49.38 -4.56
CA GLY A 113 -20.49 -50.03 -4.04
C GLY A 113 -21.71 -49.82 -4.96
N ILE A 114 -21.90 -48.59 -5.45
CA ILE A 114 -22.96 -48.27 -6.41
C ILE A 114 -22.80 -49.06 -7.72
N PHE A 115 -21.58 -49.16 -8.26
CA PHE A 115 -21.35 -50.02 -9.43
C PHE A 115 -21.71 -51.48 -9.18
N ALA A 116 -21.49 -52.02 -7.97
CA ALA A 116 -21.79 -53.41 -7.63
C ALA A 116 -23.28 -53.67 -7.42
N ALA A 117 -24.07 -52.68 -6.96
CA ALA A 117 -25.48 -52.81 -6.63
C ALA A 117 -26.35 -51.81 -7.43
N ALA A 118 -25.92 -51.46 -8.65
CA ALA A 118 -26.63 -50.49 -9.50
C ALA A 118 -28.04 -50.96 -9.87
N THR A 119 -29.04 -50.11 -9.67
CA THR A 119 -30.42 -50.28 -10.11
C THR A 119 -30.54 -50.28 -11.62
N PRO A 120 -31.65 -50.72 -12.22
CA PRO A 120 -31.84 -50.60 -13.66
C PRO A 120 -31.75 -49.18 -14.20
N ALA A 121 -32.21 -48.17 -13.45
CA ALA A 121 -32.10 -46.75 -13.78
C ALA A 121 -30.63 -46.32 -13.85
N LEU A 122 -29.85 -46.61 -12.79
CA LEU A 122 -28.41 -46.27 -12.75
C LEU A 122 -27.60 -46.99 -13.83
N LYS A 123 -27.92 -48.25 -14.13
CA LYS A 123 -27.26 -48.97 -15.24
C LYS A 123 -27.45 -48.32 -16.59
N ARG A 124 -28.65 -47.74 -16.82
CA ARG A 124 -28.96 -47.02 -18.03
C ARG A 124 -28.12 -45.70 -18.08
N ILE A 125 -28.18 -44.88 -17.02
CA ILE A 125 -27.42 -43.65 -16.91
C ILE A 125 -25.90 -43.93 -17.15
N PHE A 126 -25.36 -44.97 -16.49
CA PHE A 126 -23.96 -45.33 -16.68
C PHE A 126 -23.62 -45.74 -18.09
N ALA A 127 -24.54 -46.44 -18.79
CA ALA A 127 -24.32 -46.83 -20.18
C ALA A 127 -24.42 -45.63 -21.14
N ASP A 128 -25.38 -44.73 -20.93
CA ASP A 128 -25.62 -43.56 -21.78
C ASP A 128 -24.46 -42.56 -21.69
N HIS A 129 -23.79 -42.44 -20.51
CA HIS A 129 -22.63 -41.57 -20.32
C HIS A 129 -21.28 -42.27 -20.33
N GLY A 130 -21.19 -43.56 -20.67
CA GLY A 130 -19.96 -44.32 -20.74
C GLY A 130 -19.24 -44.52 -19.41
N ILE A 131 -19.96 -44.42 -18.29
CA ILE A 131 -19.39 -44.56 -16.95
C ILE A 131 -19.23 -46.05 -16.61
N THR A 132 -17.99 -46.51 -16.59
CA THR A 132 -17.68 -47.91 -16.30
C THR A 132 -16.81 -48.04 -15.05
N LYS A 133 -17.00 -49.13 -14.30
CA LYS A 133 -16.19 -49.41 -13.12
C LYS A 133 -14.71 -49.47 -13.46
N SER A 134 -14.31 -50.06 -14.61
CA SER A 134 -12.92 -50.20 -15.02
C SER A 134 -12.28 -48.84 -15.33
N ALA A 135 -13.00 -47.95 -16.04
CA ALA A 135 -12.51 -46.59 -16.30
C ALA A 135 -12.39 -45.78 -15.00
N PHE A 136 -13.42 -45.87 -14.15
CA PHE A 136 -13.38 -45.20 -12.85
C PHE A 136 -12.21 -45.67 -11.97
N THR A 137 -12.01 -47.01 -11.86
CA THR A 137 -10.89 -47.52 -11.03
C THR A 137 -9.52 -47.22 -11.65
N ALA A 138 -9.40 -47.08 -12.97
CA ALA A 138 -8.18 -46.68 -13.64
C ALA A 138 -7.84 -45.19 -13.34
N GLU A 139 -8.84 -44.29 -13.37
CA GLU A 139 -8.65 -42.88 -13.00
C GLU A 139 -8.41 -42.73 -11.49
N LEU A 140 -9.12 -43.49 -10.65
CA LEU A 140 -8.90 -43.50 -9.20
C LEU A 140 -7.47 -43.90 -8.84
N ALA A 141 -6.92 -44.92 -9.53
CA ALA A 141 -5.55 -45.38 -9.28
C ALA A 141 -4.47 -44.34 -9.61
N LYS A 142 -4.78 -43.36 -10.47
CA LYS A 142 -3.86 -42.24 -10.77
C LYS A 142 -3.86 -41.16 -9.67
N VAL A 143 -4.91 -41.09 -8.89
CA VAL A 143 -5.14 -40.03 -7.88
C VAL A 143 -4.91 -40.54 -6.47
N LYS A 144 -5.15 -41.83 -6.21
CA LYS A 144 -5.05 -42.44 -4.89
C LYS A 144 -3.62 -42.87 -4.59
N ASN A 145 -2.95 -42.19 -3.67
CA ASN A 145 -1.53 -42.39 -3.32
C ASN A 145 -1.30 -43.29 -2.07
N GLY A 146 -2.22 -44.17 -1.71
CA GLY A 146 -2.06 -45.08 -0.58
C GLY A 146 -3.37 -45.42 0.12
N PRO A 147 -3.31 -46.22 1.23
CA PRO A 147 -4.50 -46.58 1.99
C PRO A 147 -5.08 -45.35 2.73
N VAL A 148 -6.39 -45.31 2.85
CA VAL A 148 -7.14 -44.27 3.59
C VAL A 148 -7.02 -44.57 5.09
N THR A 149 -6.18 -43.79 5.76
CA THR A 149 -5.88 -43.93 7.21
C THR A 149 -6.40 -42.74 8.05
N SER A 150 -6.99 -41.71 7.41
CA SER A 150 -7.59 -40.55 8.07
C SER A 150 -9.08 -40.42 7.74
N ASP A 151 -9.78 -39.64 8.56
CA ASP A 151 -11.22 -39.32 8.35
C ASP A 151 -11.46 -38.30 7.25
N ASN A 152 -10.40 -37.66 6.69
CA ASN A 152 -10.47 -36.66 5.62
C ASN A 152 -9.43 -36.90 4.52
N PRO A 153 -9.43 -38.03 3.80
CA PRO A 153 -8.41 -38.40 2.83
C PRO A 153 -8.39 -37.51 1.59
N GLU A 154 -9.50 -36.84 1.31
CA GLU A 154 -9.61 -36.00 0.10
C GLU A 154 -8.72 -34.74 0.14
N ASN A 155 -8.26 -34.35 1.33
CA ASN A 155 -7.28 -33.28 1.47
C ASN A 155 -5.90 -33.61 0.88
N THR A 156 -5.63 -34.92 0.67
CA THR A 156 -4.36 -35.42 0.12
C THR A 156 -4.41 -35.71 -1.38
N TYR A 157 -5.59 -35.69 -2.01
CA TYR A 157 -5.74 -35.93 -3.44
C TYR A 157 -5.56 -34.65 -4.27
N ASP A 158 -4.79 -34.74 -5.38
CA ASP A 158 -4.44 -33.57 -6.22
C ASP A 158 -3.90 -32.38 -5.37
N ALA A 159 -3.03 -32.69 -4.38
CA ALA A 159 -2.56 -31.74 -3.37
C ALA A 159 -1.84 -30.52 -4.00
N LEU A 160 -1.07 -30.74 -5.05
CA LEU A 160 -0.40 -29.68 -5.78
C LEU A 160 -1.40 -28.64 -6.35
N LYS A 161 -2.49 -29.09 -6.96
CA LYS A 161 -3.50 -28.16 -7.53
C LYS A 161 -4.31 -27.42 -6.47
N LYS A 162 -4.50 -28.05 -5.29
CA LYS A 162 -5.24 -27.44 -4.17
C LYS A 162 -4.42 -26.40 -3.42
N TYR A 163 -3.13 -26.65 -3.25
CA TYR A 163 -2.25 -25.88 -2.36
C TYR A 163 -1.16 -25.12 -3.09
N GLY A 164 -1.30 -24.95 -4.40
CA GLY A 164 -0.35 -24.16 -5.14
C GLY A 164 -0.78 -23.87 -6.57
N THR A 165 0.06 -23.12 -7.26
CA THR A 165 -0.18 -22.64 -8.62
C THR A 165 0.98 -23.01 -9.53
N ASP A 166 0.72 -23.59 -10.69
CA ASP A 166 1.72 -23.85 -11.72
C ASP A 166 2.03 -22.56 -12.49
N LEU A 167 3.21 -21.97 -12.24
CA LEU A 167 3.66 -20.73 -12.89
C LEU A 167 3.94 -20.94 -14.39
N VAL A 168 4.34 -22.16 -14.79
CA VAL A 168 4.59 -22.46 -16.22
C VAL A 168 3.27 -22.55 -16.98
N GLU A 169 2.23 -23.11 -16.38
CA GLU A 169 0.89 -23.12 -16.98
C GLU A 169 0.32 -21.71 -17.11
N ARG A 170 0.47 -20.86 -16.07
CA ARG A 170 0.08 -19.45 -16.13
C ARG A 170 0.87 -18.67 -17.18
N ALA A 171 2.19 -18.95 -17.30
CA ALA A 171 3.02 -18.35 -18.33
C ALA A 171 2.55 -18.74 -19.75
N LYS A 172 2.13 -20.01 -19.95
CA LYS A 172 1.55 -20.47 -21.23
C LYS A 172 0.22 -19.79 -21.55
N LYS A 173 -0.57 -19.45 -20.54
CA LYS A 173 -1.83 -18.70 -20.68
C LYS A 173 -1.64 -17.18 -20.73
N GLN A 174 -0.39 -16.70 -20.61
CA GLN A 174 -0.02 -15.28 -20.58
C GLN A 174 -0.64 -14.48 -19.42
N GLU A 175 -0.94 -15.15 -18.34
CA GLU A 175 -1.49 -14.55 -17.12
C GLU A 175 -0.41 -13.87 -16.25
N LEU A 176 0.89 -14.07 -16.56
CA LEU A 176 2.01 -13.50 -15.80
C LEU A 176 2.47 -12.18 -16.42
N ASP A 177 2.83 -11.24 -15.57
CA ASP A 177 3.40 -9.96 -15.98
C ASP A 177 4.80 -10.12 -16.62
N PRO A 178 5.17 -9.26 -17.57
CA PRO A 178 6.50 -9.29 -18.17
C PRO A 178 7.56 -8.93 -17.11
N VAL A 179 8.59 -9.76 -17.00
CA VAL A 179 9.69 -9.54 -16.04
C VAL A 179 10.83 -8.82 -16.74
N ILE A 180 11.15 -7.63 -16.23
CA ILE A 180 12.13 -6.71 -16.82
C ILE A 180 13.23 -6.42 -15.81
N GLY A 181 14.48 -6.32 -16.26
CA GLY A 181 15.61 -5.90 -15.44
C GLY A 181 16.16 -6.94 -14.45
N ARG A 182 15.68 -8.20 -14.49
CA ARG A 182 16.10 -9.29 -13.58
C ARG A 182 16.86 -10.43 -14.27
N ASP A 183 17.46 -10.16 -15.41
CA ASP A 183 18.16 -11.16 -16.22
C ASP A 183 19.33 -11.82 -15.50
N ASN A 184 20.10 -11.05 -14.73
CA ASN A 184 21.27 -11.55 -14.01
C ASN A 184 20.86 -12.50 -12.88
N GLU A 185 19.83 -12.14 -12.12
CA GLU A 185 19.29 -12.95 -11.02
C GLU A 185 18.70 -14.25 -11.55
N ILE A 186 17.91 -14.19 -12.65
CA ILE A 186 17.35 -15.38 -13.30
C ILE A 186 18.47 -16.30 -13.80
N ARG A 187 19.53 -15.77 -14.45
CA ARG A 187 20.70 -16.55 -14.89
C ARG A 187 21.41 -17.20 -13.71
N ASN A 188 21.53 -16.49 -12.58
CA ASN A 188 22.11 -17.05 -11.36
C ASN A 188 21.26 -18.19 -10.80
N VAL A 189 19.94 -18.04 -10.75
CA VAL A 189 18.98 -19.07 -10.34
C VAL A 189 19.13 -20.31 -11.23
N VAL A 190 19.13 -20.15 -12.56
CA VAL A 190 19.33 -21.22 -13.54
C VAL A 190 20.65 -21.95 -13.31
N ARG A 191 21.74 -21.19 -13.09
CA ARG A 191 23.06 -21.75 -12.82
C ARG A 191 23.08 -22.57 -11.51
N ILE A 192 22.40 -22.09 -10.46
CA ILE A 192 22.33 -22.79 -9.17
C ILE A 192 21.51 -24.07 -9.31
N LEU A 193 20.34 -24.02 -9.95
CA LEU A 193 19.48 -25.18 -10.19
C LEU A 193 20.20 -26.28 -11.00
N SER A 194 21.15 -25.91 -11.85
CA SER A 194 21.97 -26.86 -12.64
C SER A 194 23.15 -27.46 -11.89
N ARG A 195 23.39 -27.09 -10.61
CA ARG A 195 24.50 -27.62 -9.82
C ARG A 195 24.18 -29.03 -9.28
N LYS A 196 25.23 -29.82 -9.02
CA LYS A 196 25.11 -31.14 -8.39
C LYS A 196 24.79 -31.06 -6.89
N THR A 197 25.27 -30.03 -6.21
CA THR A 197 25.07 -29.79 -4.78
C THR A 197 24.80 -28.31 -4.55
N LYS A 198 24.11 -27.96 -3.45
CA LYS A 198 23.63 -26.60 -3.17
C LYS A 198 22.85 -26.03 -4.37
N ASN A 199 21.94 -26.84 -4.90
CA ASN A 199 21.17 -26.58 -6.10
C ASN A 199 19.79 -25.93 -5.83
N ASN A 200 19.57 -25.47 -4.62
CA ASN A 200 18.35 -24.74 -4.24
C ASN A 200 18.70 -23.26 -4.04
N PRO A 201 18.34 -22.37 -4.94
CA PRO A 201 18.54 -20.94 -4.76
C PRO A 201 17.58 -20.38 -3.69
N VAL A 202 18.05 -19.41 -2.91
CA VAL A 202 17.22 -18.56 -2.05
C VAL A 202 17.39 -17.12 -2.49
N LEU A 203 16.31 -16.49 -2.92
CA LEU A 203 16.22 -15.09 -3.27
C LEU A 203 16.15 -14.27 -1.99
N ILE A 204 17.15 -13.44 -1.75
CA ILE A 204 17.26 -12.62 -0.53
C ILE A 204 17.21 -11.17 -0.91
N GLY A 205 16.27 -10.45 -0.34
CA GLY A 205 16.12 -9.01 -0.59
C GLY A 205 14.99 -8.41 0.24
N GLU A 206 14.88 -7.11 0.25
CA GLU A 206 13.84 -6.40 0.96
C GLU A 206 12.43 -6.70 0.41
N PRO A 207 11.35 -6.47 1.17
CA PRO A 207 9.99 -6.60 0.65
C PRO A 207 9.75 -5.69 -0.56
N GLY A 208 9.02 -6.18 -1.57
CA GLY A 208 8.66 -5.34 -2.73
C GLY A 208 9.75 -5.17 -3.81
N VAL A 209 10.97 -5.75 -3.64
CA VAL A 209 12.02 -5.64 -4.68
C VAL A 209 11.81 -6.57 -5.88
N GLY A 210 10.77 -7.39 -5.91
CA GLY A 210 10.44 -8.26 -7.03
C GLY A 210 11.05 -9.67 -6.97
N LYS A 211 11.20 -10.26 -5.79
CA LYS A 211 11.69 -11.64 -5.61
C LYS A 211 10.81 -12.68 -6.33
N THR A 212 9.51 -12.56 -6.20
CA THR A 212 8.52 -13.46 -6.83
C THR A 212 8.57 -13.36 -8.35
N ALA A 213 8.77 -12.14 -8.89
CA ALA A 213 8.90 -11.90 -10.32
C ALA A 213 10.08 -12.69 -10.97
N ILE A 214 11.16 -12.98 -10.21
CA ILE A 214 12.27 -13.81 -10.71
C ILE A 214 11.83 -15.26 -11.00
N ALA A 215 10.98 -15.83 -10.13
CA ALA A 215 10.43 -17.17 -10.36
C ALA A 215 9.44 -17.18 -11.54
N GLU A 216 8.62 -16.13 -11.68
CA GLU A 216 7.73 -15.94 -12.83
C GLU A 216 8.50 -15.74 -14.13
N GLY A 217 9.57 -14.93 -14.11
CA GLY A 217 10.46 -14.75 -15.26
C GLY A 217 11.17 -16.03 -15.68
N LEU A 218 11.56 -16.88 -14.73
CA LEU A 218 12.10 -18.20 -15.03
C LEU A 218 11.02 -19.09 -15.69
N ALA A 219 9.78 -19.06 -15.21
CA ALA A 219 8.67 -19.80 -15.83
C ALA A 219 8.42 -19.35 -17.29
N GLN A 220 8.45 -18.04 -17.55
CA GLN A 220 8.33 -17.49 -18.91
C GLN A 220 9.49 -17.95 -19.80
N ARG A 221 10.74 -17.99 -19.31
CA ARG A 221 11.89 -18.51 -20.07
C ARG A 221 11.78 -19.99 -20.34
N ILE A 222 11.25 -20.80 -19.42
CA ILE A 222 10.98 -22.23 -19.64
C ILE A 222 9.99 -22.38 -20.81
N VAL A 223 8.91 -21.63 -20.83
CA VAL A 223 7.90 -21.67 -21.92
C VAL A 223 8.50 -21.27 -23.26
N ARG A 224 9.37 -20.25 -23.29
CA ARG A 224 10.10 -19.80 -24.51
C ARG A 224 11.22 -20.74 -24.93
N GLY A 225 11.59 -21.71 -24.08
CA GLY A 225 12.73 -22.61 -24.34
C GLY A 225 14.12 -21.96 -24.13
N ASP A 226 14.17 -20.76 -23.53
CA ASP A 226 15.41 -20.01 -23.25
C ASP A 226 16.02 -20.43 -21.91
N VAL A 227 16.21 -21.74 -21.75
CA VAL A 227 16.80 -22.37 -20.58
C VAL A 227 17.62 -23.57 -21.01
N PRO A 228 18.62 -24.05 -20.23
CA PRO A 228 19.35 -25.26 -20.49
C PRO A 228 18.44 -26.49 -20.65
N GLU A 229 18.86 -27.49 -21.43
CA GLU A 229 18.10 -28.72 -21.70
C GLU A 229 17.49 -29.35 -20.44
N GLY A 230 18.25 -29.41 -19.34
CA GLY A 230 17.77 -29.98 -18.06
C GLY A 230 16.63 -29.23 -17.38
N LEU A 231 16.24 -28.04 -17.86
CA LEU A 231 15.15 -27.25 -17.32
C LEU A 231 13.96 -27.08 -18.27
N LYS A 232 14.06 -27.46 -19.54
CA LYS A 232 13.01 -27.25 -20.55
C LYS A 232 11.70 -27.95 -20.26
N ASP A 233 11.77 -29.17 -19.67
CA ASP A 233 10.59 -29.97 -19.33
C ASP A 233 10.17 -29.85 -17.88
N LYS A 234 10.70 -28.87 -17.15
CA LYS A 234 10.35 -28.66 -15.76
C LYS A 234 9.20 -27.68 -15.62
N THR A 235 8.43 -27.87 -14.56
CA THR A 235 7.39 -26.93 -14.11
C THR A 235 7.82 -26.26 -12.82
N ILE A 236 7.41 -25.01 -12.61
CA ILE A 236 7.63 -24.27 -11.36
C ILE A 236 6.29 -24.17 -10.65
N PHE A 237 6.23 -24.71 -9.46
CA PHE A 237 5.02 -24.76 -8.67
C PHE A 237 5.14 -23.83 -7.48
N SER A 238 4.35 -22.77 -7.43
CA SER A 238 4.30 -21.83 -6.31
C SER A 238 3.40 -22.37 -5.22
N LEU A 239 3.96 -22.61 -4.04
CA LEU A 239 3.24 -23.12 -2.88
C LEU A 239 2.47 -22.01 -2.18
N ASP A 240 1.17 -22.22 -1.98
CA ASP A 240 0.31 -21.32 -1.23
C ASP A 240 0.24 -21.77 0.25
N MET A 241 1.00 -21.08 1.08
CA MET A 241 1.03 -21.33 2.53
C MET A 241 -0.30 -20.99 3.20
N GLY A 242 -1.01 -19.99 2.69
CA GLY A 242 -2.33 -19.60 3.21
C GLY A 242 -3.35 -20.73 3.01
N ALA A 243 -3.41 -21.31 1.80
CA ALA A 243 -4.28 -22.42 1.48
C ALA A 243 -3.96 -23.70 2.29
N LEU A 244 -2.66 -23.95 2.56
CA LEU A 244 -2.25 -25.08 3.40
C LEU A 244 -2.74 -24.97 4.85
N ILE A 245 -2.74 -23.75 5.39
CA ILE A 245 -3.13 -23.48 6.80
C ILE A 245 -4.63 -23.28 6.93
N ALA A 246 -5.29 -22.72 5.91
CA ALA A 246 -6.72 -22.40 5.96
C ALA A 246 -7.56 -23.65 6.25
N GLY A 247 -8.43 -23.55 7.24
CA GLY A 247 -9.33 -24.64 7.65
C GLY A 247 -8.66 -25.83 8.36
N ALA A 248 -7.34 -25.82 8.59
CA ALA A 248 -6.67 -26.83 9.41
C ALA A 248 -6.97 -26.55 10.90
N LYS A 249 -7.80 -27.41 11.52
CA LYS A 249 -8.17 -27.29 12.94
C LYS A 249 -7.05 -27.82 13.88
N TYR A 250 -6.24 -28.72 13.39
CA TYR A 250 -5.19 -29.37 14.16
C TYR A 250 -3.86 -29.37 13.41
N ARG A 251 -2.77 -29.35 14.14
CA ARG A 251 -1.39 -29.42 13.63
C ARG A 251 -1.17 -30.59 12.65
N GLY A 252 -1.76 -31.74 12.91
CA GLY A 252 -1.63 -32.94 12.08
C GLY A 252 -2.16 -32.76 10.65
N GLU A 253 -3.24 -32.01 10.48
CA GLU A 253 -3.85 -31.78 9.16
C GLU A 253 -2.93 -30.98 8.23
N PHE A 254 -2.27 -29.93 8.73
CA PHE A 254 -1.27 -29.18 7.97
C PHE A 254 -0.08 -30.06 7.57
N GLU A 255 0.45 -30.86 8.51
CA GLU A 255 1.56 -31.77 8.23
C GLU A 255 1.18 -32.83 7.18
N GLU A 256 -0.05 -33.34 7.21
CA GLU A 256 -0.57 -34.30 6.21
C GLU A 256 -0.72 -33.65 4.83
N ARG A 257 -1.26 -32.42 4.74
CA ARG A 257 -1.36 -31.67 3.47
C ARG A 257 0.00 -31.40 2.87
N LEU A 258 0.94 -30.90 3.66
CA LEU A 258 2.31 -30.65 3.19
C LEU A 258 3.02 -31.95 2.77
N LYS A 259 2.86 -33.06 3.52
CA LYS A 259 3.38 -34.36 3.14
C LYS A 259 2.79 -34.84 1.79
N ALA A 260 1.50 -34.66 1.57
CA ALA A 260 0.86 -35.02 0.32
C ALA A 260 1.46 -34.23 -0.86
N VAL A 261 1.62 -32.90 -0.73
CA VAL A 261 2.29 -32.06 -1.73
C VAL A 261 3.70 -32.56 -2.01
N LEU A 262 4.49 -32.81 -0.97
CA LEU A 262 5.88 -33.27 -1.11
C LEU A 262 5.98 -34.68 -1.74
N GLU A 263 5.08 -35.58 -1.44
CA GLU A 263 5.05 -36.92 -2.04
C GLU A 263 4.69 -36.84 -3.54
N GLU A 264 3.75 -35.99 -3.92
CA GLU A 264 3.38 -35.73 -5.32
C GLU A 264 4.56 -35.12 -6.10
N ILE A 265 5.32 -34.18 -5.50
CA ILE A 265 6.57 -33.65 -6.07
C ILE A 265 7.61 -34.76 -6.26
N LYS A 266 7.79 -35.60 -5.28
CA LYS A 266 8.73 -36.72 -5.35
C LYS A 266 8.39 -37.71 -6.46
N GLN A 267 7.09 -38.02 -6.66
CA GLN A 267 6.62 -38.90 -7.73
C GLN A 267 6.84 -38.28 -9.14
N SER A 268 6.99 -36.96 -9.21
CA SER A 268 7.32 -36.28 -10.49
C SER A 268 8.74 -36.53 -10.98
N GLU A 269 9.58 -37.27 -10.22
CA GLU A 269 10.98 -37.59 -10.56
C GLU A 269 11.82 -36.34 -10.88
N GLY A 270 11.59 -35.26 -10.10
CA GLY A 270 12.32 -34.01 -10.21
C GLY A 270 11.88 -33.11 -11.41
N ARG A 271 10.74 -33.37 -12.02
CA ARG A 271 10.16 -32.48 -13.03
C ARG A 271 9.59 -31.19 -12.44
N ILE A 272 9.21 -31.21 -11.15
CA ILE A 272 8.63 -30.06 -10.45
C ILE A 272 9.72 -29.36 -9.62
N ILE A 273 9.82 -28.05 -9.80
CA ILE A 273 10.59 -27.13 -8.96
C ILE A 273 9.60 -26.42 -8.06
N LEU A 274 9.75 -26.54 -6.75
CA LEU A 274 8.88 -25.88 -5.78
C LEU A 274 9.35 -24.45 -5.54
N PHE A 275 8.51 -23.47 -5.76
CA PHE A 275 8.75 -22.11 -5.33
C PHE A 275 8.03 -21.85 -3.99
N ILE A 276 8.78 -21.37 -3.01
CA ILE A 276 8.27 -21.06 -1.67
C ILE A 276 8.57 -19.60 -1.40
N ASP A 277 7.53 -18.78 -1.46
CA ASP A 277 7.64 -17.41 -0.98
C ASP A 277 7.61 -17.41 0.55
N GLU A 278 8.27 -16.44 1.15
CA GLU A 278 8.43 -16.36 2.61
C GLU A 278 8.94 -17.69 3.21
N LEU A 279 10.03 -18.25 2.66
CA LEU A 279 10.60 -19.55 3.07
C LEU A 279 10.78 -19.68 4.59
N HIS A 280 11.01 -18.58 5.29
CA HIS A 280 11.14 -18.51 6.73
C HIS A 280 9.88 -18.96 7.49
N THR A 281 8.70 -18.85 6.90
CA THR A 281 7.43 -19.28 7.53
C THR A 281 7.39 -20.80 7.72
N ILE A 282 7.98 -21.54 6.78
CA ILE A 282 8.08 -23.01 6.86
C ILE A 282 9.19 -23.45 7.82
N VAL A 283 10.33 -22.73 7.81
CA VAL A 283 11.54 -23.13 8.55
C VAL A 283 11.54 -22.60 9.99
N GLY A 284 10.91 -21.44 10.21
CA GLY A 284 10.91 -20.72 11.50
C GLY A 284 9.79 -21.08 12.45
N ALA A 285 8.77 -21.72 11.98
CA ALA A 285 7.54 -22.00 12.71
C ALA A 285 7.71 -22.95 13.95
N GLY A 286 8.91 -23.49 14.21
CA GLY A 286 9.16 -24.51 15.23
C GLY A 286 9.68 -24.02 16.59
N LYS A 287 9.84 -22.72 16.85
CA LYS A 287 10.53 -22.26 18.09
C LYS A 287 9.63 -21.74 19.21
N THR A 288 8.35 -21.57 19.00
CA THR A 288 7.37 -21.29 20.05
C THR A 288 6.61 -22.57 20.40
N GLU A 289 6.37 -22.84 21.69
CA GLU A 289 5.56 -23.98 22.13
C GLU A 289 4.20 -23.99 21.40
N GLY A 290 4.03 -24.95 20.49
CA GLY A 290 2.79 -25.09 19.70
C GLY A 290 2.89 -24.70 18.23
N SER A 291 4.03 -24.20 17.74
CA SER A 291 4.18 -23.83 16.33
C SER A 291 4.60 -25.01 15.43
N MET A 292 4.20 -24.95 14.15
CA MET A 292 4.38 -26.03 13.16
C MET A 292 5.83 -26.08 12.68
N ASP A 293 6.52 -27.22 12.81
CA ASP A 293 7.88 -27.43 12.30
C ASP A 293 7.88 -28.19 10.96
N ALA A 294 7.42 -27.49 9.91
CA ALA A 294 7.45 -28.02 8.56
C ALA A 294 8.88 -28.18 8.00
N GLY A 295 9.86 -27.50 8.60
CA GLY A 295 11.26 -27.61 8.22
C GLY A 295 11.78 -29.04 8.34
N ASN A 296 11.32 -29.82 9.32
CA ASN A 296 11.72 -31.22 9.51
C ASN A 296 11.21 -32.16 8.41
N LEU A 297 10.17 -31.77 7.68
CA LEU A 297 9.68 -32.54 6.52
C LEU A 297 10.51 -32.23 5.26
N LEU A 298 10.93 -30.99 5.08
CA LEU A 298 11.70 -30.55 3.91
C LEU A 298 13.18 -30.98 3.98
N LYS A 299 13.80 -30.94 5.16
CA LYS A 299 15.23 -31.23 5.34
C LYS A 299 15.67 -32.58 4.78
N PRO A 300 14.97 -33.72 5.02
CA PRO A 300 15.36 -35.02 4.46
C PRO A 300 15.30 -35.06 2.93
N MET A 301 14.27 -34.45 2.32
CA MET A 301 14.09 -34.45 0.86
C MET A 301 15.11 -33.57 0.17
N LEU A 302 15.39 -32.36 0.71
CA LEU A 302 16.50 -31.51 0.26
C LEU A 302 17.87 -32.22 0.41
N ALA A 303 18.05 -33.01 1.49
CA ALA A 303 19.29 -33.72 1.71
C ALA A 303 19.54 -34.83 0.72
N ARG A 304 18.48 -35.51 0.26
CA ARG A 304 18.56 -36.60 -0.72
C ARG A 304 18.52 -36.10 -2.17
N GLY A 305 18.23 -34.80 -2.41
CA GLY A 305 18.04 -34.26 -3.74
C GLY A 305 16.72 -34.69 -4.40
N GLU A 306 15.76 -35.15 -3.59
CA GLU A 306 14.41 -35.52 -4.03
C GLU A 306 13.52 -34.27 -4.26
N LEU A 307 13.90 -33.11 -3.70
CA LEU A 307 13.21 -31.83 -3.83
C LEU A 307 14.13 -30.77 -4.41
N HIS A 308 13.71 -30.13 -5.48
CA HIS A 308 14.27 -28.89 -6.00
C HIS A 308 13.40 -27.71 -5.55
N CYS A 309 14.01 -26.72 -4.93
CA CYS A 309 13.29 -25.60 -4.33
C CYS A 309 13.94 -24.26 -4.68
N ILE A 310 13.13 -23.26 -5.00
CA ILE A 310 13.49 -21.84 -5.04
C ILE A 310 12.81 -21.21 -3.83
N GLY A 311 13.56 -20.66 -2.88
CA GLY A 311 13.03 -19.94 -1.75
C GLY A 311 13.11 -18.42 -1.98
N ALA A 312 12.21 -17.66 -1.35
CA ALA A 312 12.33 -16.21 -1.25
C ALA A 312 12.16 -15.79 0.22
N THR A 313 12.96 -14.83 0.67
CA THR A 313 12.93 -14.34 2.07
C THR A 313 13.66 -13.00 2.16
N THR A 314 13.58 -12.33 3.32
CA THR A 314 14.41 -11.15 3.63
C THR A 314 15.78 -11.53 4.17
N LEU A 315 16.72 -10.59 4.21
CA LEU A 315 18.08 -10.83 4.71
C LEU A 315 18.07 -11.20 6.21
N ASP A 316 17.26 -10.51 6.99
CA ASP A 316 17.18 -10.75 8.44
C ASP A 316 16.57 -12.11 8.76
N GLU A 317 15.54 -12.51 8.03
CA GLU A 317 14.90 -13.80 8.16
C GLU A 317 15.82 -14.94 7.70
N TYR A 318 16.57 -14.74 6.61
CA TYR A 318 17.58 -15.67 6.15
C TYR A 318 18.63 -15.93 7.22
N ARG A 319 19.21 -14.87 7.80
CA ARG A 319 20.18 -14.96 8.92
C ARG A 319 19.61 -15.64 10.15
N LYS A 320 18.36 -15.34 10.49
CA LYS A 320 17.70 -15.83 11.69
C LYS A 320 17.31 -17.31 11.62
N TYR A 321 16.82 -17.76 10.46
CA TYR A 321 16.17 -19.07 10.33
C TYR A 321 16.93 -20.06 9.45
N ILE A 322 17.64 -19.61 8.39
CA ILE A 322 18.30 -20.50 7.44
C ILE A 322 19.79 -20.62 7.72
N GLU A 323 20.51 -19.52 7.90
CA GLU A 323 21.95 -19.52 8.13
C GLU A 323 22.32 -20.19 9.47
N LYS A 324 21.48 -20.09 10.49
CA LYS A 324 21.69 -20.75 11.78
C LYS A 324 21.43 -22.26 11.76
N ASP A 325 20.80 -22.78 10.72
CA ASP A 325 20.53 -24.21 10.57
C ASP A 325 21.54 -24.83 9.59
N ALA A 326 22.53 -25.54 10.12
CA ALA A 326 23.61 -26.12 9.32
C ALA A 326 23.15 -27.13 8.25
N ALA A 327 21.95 -27.71 8.38
CA ALA A 327 21.38 -28.62 7.38
C ALA A 327 20.82 -27.86 6.19
N LEU A 328 20.20 -26.69 6.43
CA LEU A 328 19.63 -25.83 5.38
C LEU A 328 20.73 -25.00 4.69
N GLU A 329 21.64 -24.39 5.45
CA GLU A 329 22.78 -23.62 4.93
C GLU A 329 23.59 -24.38 3.89
N ARG A 330 23.79 -25.68 4.09
CA ARG A 330 24.51 -26.53 3.15
C ARG A 330 23.73 -26.89 1.90
N ARG A 331 22.44 -26.61 1.84
CA ARG A 331 21.54 -26.99 0.72
C ARG A 331 21.06 -25.80 -0.08
N PHE A 332 20.93 -24.67 0.56
CA PHE A 332 20.52 -23.43 -0.09
C PHE A 332 21.71 -22.57 -0.51
N GLN A 333 21.57 -21.90 -1.64
CA GLN A 333 22.55 -20.93 -2.15
C GLN A 333 21.89 -19.57 -2.24
N PRO A 334 22.39 -18.55 -1.52
CA PRO A 334 21.84 -17.21 -1.58
C PRO A 334 22.02 -16.55 -2.95
N VAL A 335 21.01 -15.84 -3.40
CA VAL A 335 20.98 -14.92 -4.54
C VAL A 335 20.45 -13.62 -4.02
N MET A 336 21.31 -12.59 -3.98
CA MET A 336 20.90 -11.25 -3.57
C MET A 336 20.02 -10.63 -4.65
N VAL A 337 18.94 -10.00 -4.23
CA VAL A 337 17.98 -9.27 -5.05
C VAL A 337 17.93 -7.85 -4.50
N ASP A 338 18.74 -7.00 -5.10
CA ASP A 338 18.83 -5.61 -4.68
C ASP A 338 17.66 -4.78 -5.21
N GLU A 339 17.38 -3.67 -4.55
CA GLU A 339 16.44 -2.66 -5.01
C GLU A 339 16.86 -2.15 -6.41
N PRO A 340 15.97 -2.12 -7.41
CA PRO A 340 16.29 -1.60 -8.72
C PRO A 340 16.52 -0.08 -8.66
N THR A 341 17.31 0.43 -9.60
CA THR A 341 17.49 1.87 -9.75
C THR A 341 16.20 2.54 -10.24
N VAL A 342 16.11 3.87 -10.13
CA VAL A 342 15.00 4.65 -10.69
C VAL A 342 14.87 4.40 -12.20
N GLU A 343 15.97 4.32 -12.93
CA GLU A 343 16.00 4.07 -14.39
C GLU A 343 15.46 2.67 -14.73
N ASP A 344 15.88 1.64 -13.96
CA ASP A 344 15.37 0.28 -14.10
C ASP A 344 13.87 0.22 -13.78
N THR A 345 13.45 0.94 -12.74
CA THR A 345 12.03 1.03 -12.33
C THR A 345 11.18 1.68 -13.42
N VAL A 346 11.62 2.77 -14.04
CA VAL A 346 10.93 3.36 -15.20
C VAL A 346 10.77 2.34 -16.33
N SER A 347 11.81 1.55 -16.59
CA SER A 347 11.76 0.50 -17.61
C SER A 347 10.74 -0.60 -17.27
N ILE A 348 10.68 -0.99 -15.98
CA ILE A 348 9.68 -1.95 -15.48
C ILE A 348 8.27 -1.37 -15.66
N LEU A 349 8.03 -0.13 -15.22
CA LEU A 349 6.73 0.53 -15.35
C LEU A 349 6.27 0.66 -16.81
N ARG A 350 7.20 0.97 -17.74
CA ARG A 350 6.90 1.00 -19.18
C ARG A 350 6.47 -0.36 -19.70
N GLY A 351 7.07 -1.43 -19.21
CA GLY A 351 6.67 -2.79 -19.59
C GLY A 351 5.32 -3.23 -19.00
N LEU A 352 4.90 -2.66 -17.87
CA LEU A 352 3.62 -2.95 -17.23
C LEU A 352 2.50 -2.02 -17.74
N LYS A 353 2.85 -0.90 -18.35
CA LYS A 353 1.94 0.18 -18.75
C LYS A 353 0.69 -0.32 -19.48
N GLU A 354 0.86 -1.10 -20.55
CA GLU A 354 -0.25 -1.56 -21.38
C GLU A 354 -1.26 -2.38 -20.59
N ARG A 355 -0.79 -3.24 -19.67
CA ARG A 355 -1.67 -4.06 -18.82
C ARG A 355 -2.50 -3.21 -17.87
N TYR A 356 -1.89 -2.21 -17.23
CA TYR A 356 -2.61 -1.28 -16.35
C TYR A 356 -3.61 -0.43 -17.14
N GLU A 357 -3.23 0.04 -18.34
CA GLU A 357 -4.14 0.76 -19.24
C GLU A 357 -5.37 -0.07 -19.63
N VAL A 358 -5.17 -1.35 -19.94
CA VAL A 358 -6.26 -2.27 -20.30
C VAL A 358 -7.13 -2.59 -19.07
N TYR A 359 -6.50 -2.90 -17.94
CA TYR A 359 -7.23 -3.27 -16.72
C TYR A 359 -8.13 -2.14 -16.23
N HIS A 360 -7.59 -0.94 -16.08
CA HIS A 360 -8.35 0.21 -15.58
C HIS A 360 -9.16 0.93 -16.67
N GLY A 361 -8.77 0.80 -17.94
CA GLY A 361 -9.39 1.50 -19.05
C GLY A 361 -9.05 2.99 -19.09
N VAL A 362 -7.82 3.33 -18.67
CA VAL A 362 -7.28 4.69 -18.64
C VAL A 362 -5.98 4.75 -19.45
N ARG A 363 -5.54 5.94 -19.81
CA ARG A 363 -4.24 6.17 -20.46
C ARG A 363 -3.22 6.61 -19.43
N ILE A 364 -1.96 6.17 -19.60
CA ILE A 364 -0.86 6.58 -18.72
C ILE A 364 0.20 7.31 -19.55
N HIS A 365 0.48 8.56 -19.20
CA HIS A 365 1.58 9.30 -19.82
C HIS A 365 2.95 8.77 -19.36
N ASP A 366 3.94 8.82 -20.25
CA ASP A 366 5.31 8.40 -19.91
C ASP A 366 5.89 9.24 -18.76
N ASN A 367 5.56 10.55 -18.72
CA ASN A 367 5.97 11.42 -17.63
C ASN A 367 5.38 10.97 -16.26
N ALA A 368 4.18 10.39 -16.25
CA ALA A 368 3.61 9.84 -15.02
C ALA A 368 4.42 8.64 -14.50
N LEU A 369 4.93 7.78 -15.38
CA LEU A 369 5.79 6.65 -15.01
C LEU A 369 7.13 7.13 -14.46
N VAL A 370 7.74 8.13 -15.11
CA VAL A 370 8.97 8.76 -14.63
C VAL A 370 8.74 9.43 -13.27
N ALA A 371 7.62 10.15 -13.12
CA ALA A 371 7.23 10.77 -11.87
C ALA A 371 7.00 9.73 -10.77
N ALA A 372 6.29 8.62 -11.07
CA ALA A 372 6.05 7.55 -10.10
C ALA A 372 7.36 6.96 -9.58
N ALA A 373 8.33 6.69 -10.44
CA ALA A 373 9.63 6.16 -10.03
C ALA A 373 10.44 7.19 -9.22
N THR A 374 10.56 8.43 -9.71
CA THR A 374 11.38 9.46 -9.05
C THR A 374 10.76 9.98 -7.76
N LEU A 375 9.45 10.22 -7.73
CA LEU A 375 8.78 10.74 -6.54
C LEU A 375 8.67 9.68 -5.45
N SER A 376 8.41 8.41 -5.83
CA SER A 376 8.39 7.33 -4.84
C SER A 376 9.76 7.08 -4.23
N ASP A 377 10.82 7.10 -5.02
CA ASP A 377 12.19 6.95 -4.52
C ASP A 377 12.55 8.06 -3.53
N ARG A 378 12.20 9.29 -3.87
CA ARG A 378 12.53 10.49 -3.08
C ARG A 378 11.65 10.66 -1.83
N TYR A 379 10.35 10.37 -1.91
CA TYR A 379 9.37 10.77 -0.89
C TYR A 379 8.82 9.60 -0.07
N ILE A 380 8.92 8.36 -0.55
CA ILE A 380 8.44 7.16 0.15
C ILE A 380 9.65 6.34 0.58
N THR A 381 10.05 6.50 1.84
CA THR A 381 11.30 5.91 2.39
C THR A 381 11.08 4.61 3.15
N ASP A 382 9.85 4.26 3.46
CA ASP A 382 9.47 3.06 4.21
C ASP A 382 9.16 1.84 3.33
N ARG A 383 9.21 1.99 2.01
CA ARG A 383 8.98 0.95 1.00
C ARG A 383 10.06 1.00 -0.09
N PHE A 384 10.20 -0.08 -0.83
CA PHE A 384 11.25 -0.26 -1.83
C PHE A 384 10.72 -0.23 -3.25
N LEU A 385 11.57 0.18 -4.20
CA LEU A 385 11.31 0.05 -5.62
C LEU A 385 11.40 -1.43 -6.05
N PRO A 386 10.63 -1.88 -7.07
CA PRO A 386 9.68 -1.10 -7.88
C PRO A 386 8.27 -1.03 -7.28
N ASP A 387 7.98 -1.77 -6.21
CA ASP A 387 6.66 -1.98 -5.65
C ASP A 387 5.94 -0.65 -5.33
N LYS A 388 6.63 0.26 -4.61
CA LYS A 388 6.07 1.58 -4.27
C LYS A 388 5.71 2.43 -5.50
N ALA A 389 6.45 2.30 -6.60
CA ALA A 389 6.17 3.02 -7.84
C ALA A 389 5.03 2.37 -8.64
N ILE A 390 4.95 1.04 -8.63
CA ILE A 390 3.85 0.28 -9.23
C ILE A 390 2.53 0.62 -8.54
N ASP A 391 2.51 0.60 -7.22
CA ASP A 391 1.33 0.95 -6.42
C ASP A 391 0.84 2.38 -6.68
N LEU A 392 1.76 3.35 -6.85
CA LEU A 392 1.38 4.72 -7.21
C LEU A 392 0.68 4.78 -8.57
N VAL A 393 1.18 4.05 -9.55
CA VAL A 393 0.56 3.99 -10.88
C VAL A 393 -0.79 3.31 -10.80
N ASP A 394 -0.90 2.22 -10.06
CA ASP A 394 -2.16 1.49 -9.88
C ASP A 394 -3.22 2.35 -9.18
N GLU A 395 -2.86 3.03 -8.07
CA GLU A 395 -3.80 3.92 -7.36
C GLU A 395 -4.20 5.12 -8.23
N ALA A 396 -3.26 5.68 -9.03
CA ALA A 396 -3.59 6.77 -9.96
C ALA A 396 -4.58 6.32 -11.03
N CYS A 397 -4.37 5.16 -11.62
CA CYS A 397 -5.29 4.57 -12.57
C CYS A 397 -6.67 4.31 -11.94
N ALA A 398 -6.70 3.76 -10.73
CA ALA A 398 -7.93 3.50 -9.99
C ALA A 398 -8.67 4.80 -9.63
N LEU A 399 -7.94 5.87 -9.26
CA LEU A 399 -8.51 7.19 -8.98
C LEU A 399 -9.22 7.75 -10.22
N ILE A 400 -8.51 7.82 -11.33
CA ILE A 400 -9.07 8.31 -12.61
C ILE A 400 -10.26 7.43 -13.04
N ARG A 401 -10.16 6.11 -12.93
CA ARG A 401 -11.29 5.23 -13.24
C ARG A 401 -12.49 5.51 -12.35
N THR A 402 -12.28 5.75 -11.07
CA THR A 402 -13.37 6.11 -10.14
C THR A 402 -14.01 7.44 -10.51
N GLU A 403 -13.20 8.42 -10.95
CA GLU A 403 -13.70 9.71 -11.44
C GLU A 403 -14.51 9.56 -12.72
N ILE A 404 -14.07 8.73 -13.67
CA ILE A 404 -14.84 8.42 -14.90
C ILE A 404 -16.18 7.77 -14.57
N ASP A 405 -16.18 6.82 -13.63
CA ASP A 405 -17.39 6.09 -13.22
C ASP A 405 -18.32 6.92 -12.33
N SER A 406 -17.79 7.91 -11.65
CA SER A 406 -18.53 8.81 -10.77
C SER A 406 -19.09 10.00 -11.54
N MET A 407 -20.21 10.53 -11.06
CA MET A 407 -20.76 11.78 -11.61
C MET A 407 -19.80 12.95 -11.28
N PRO A 408 -19.37 13.77 -12.27
CA PRO A 408 -18.53 14.93 -12.04
C PRO A 408 -19.09 15.86 -10.94
N ALA A 409 -18.21 16.47 -10.15
CA ALA A 409 -18.60 17.31 -9.01
C ALA A 409 -19.54 18.44 -9.42
N GLU A 410 -19.27 19.07 -10.55
CA GLU A 410 -20.14 20.14 -11.11
C GLU A 410 -21.55 19.64 -11.38
N LEU A 411 -21.70 18.42 -11.89
CA LEU A 411 -22.99 17.81 -12.20
C LEU A 411 -23.72 17.37 -10.94
N ASP A 412 -22.98 16.86 -9.94
CA ASP A 412 -23.54 16.49 -8.64
C ASP A 412 -24.02 17.70 -7.85
N ASP A 413 -23.32 18.84 -7.92
CA ASP A 413 -23.73 20.11 -7.32
C ASP A 413 -25.04 20.63 -7.93
N VAL A 414 -25.17 20.55 -9.28
CA VAL A 414 -26.43 20.90 -9.96
C VAL A 414 -27.56 19.97 -9.52
N ARG A 415 -27.29 18.66 -9.40
CA ARG A 415 -28.26 17.68 -8.90
C ARG A 415 -28.72 17.97 -7.48
N ARG A 416 -27.79 18.29 -6.59
CA ARG A 416 -28.11 18.65 -5.20
C ARG A 416 -28.94 19.92 -5.12
N LYS A 417 -28.62 20.92 -5.96
CA LYS A 417 -29.37 22.17 -6.04
C LYS A 417 -30.79 21.92 -6.55
N ILE A 418 -30.96 21.08 -7.58
CA ILE A 418 -32.28 20.65 -8.06
C ILE A 418 -33.05 19.98 -6.93
N MET A 419 -32.48 19.05 -6.21
CA MET A 419 -33.12 18.35 -5.08
C MET A 419 -33.56 19.32 -3.98
N GLN A 420 -32.71 20.30 -3.65
CA GLN A 420 -33.02 21.34 -2.65
C GLN A 420 -34.22 22.19 -3.11
N LEU A 421 -34.23 22.61 -4.38
CA LEU A 421 -35.33 23.39 -4.93
C LEU A 421 -36.63 22.58 -5.09
N GLU A 422 -36.55 21.28 -5.38
CA GLU A 422 -37.71 20.38 -5.39
C GLU A 422 -38.34 20.23 -4.00
N ILE A 423 -37.53 20.18 -2.96
CA ILE A 423 -38.02 20.16 -1.55
C ILE A 423 -38.73 21.50 -1.23
N GLU A 424 -38.16 22.65 -1.65
CA GLU A 424 -38.75 23.95 -1.48
C GLU A 424 -40.08 24.07 -2.29
N GLU A 425 -40.10 23.58 -3.53
CA GLU A 425 -41.31 23.53 -4.38
C GLU A 425 -42.44 22.74 -3.71
N MET A 426 -42.10 21.55 -3.16
CA MET A 426 -43.13 20.74 -2.46
C MET A 426 -43.66 21.39 -1.21
N ALA A 427 -42.86 22.20 -0.51
CA ALA A 427 -43.27 22.95 0.66
C ALA A 427 -44.20 24.10 0.22
N LEU A 428 -43.80 24.91 -0.76
CA LEU A 428 -44.57 26.07 -1.24
C LEU A 428 -45.88 25.67 -1.90
N LYS A 429 -45.98 24.51 -2.55
CA LYS A 429 -47.24 23.98 -3.11
C LYS A 429 -48.33 23.74 -2.05
N LYS A 430 -48.00 23.66 -0.79
CA LYS A 430 -48.96 23.50 0.31
C LYS A 430 -49.45 24.81 0.89
N GLU A 431 -48.83 25.92 0.51
CA GLU A 431 -49.13 27.25 0.97
C GLU A 431 -50.03 27.95 -0.04
N THR A 432 -50.93 28.88 0.43
CA THR A 432 -51.91 29.59 -0.41
C THR A 432 -51.77 31.08 -0.37
N ASP A 433 -50.77 31.61 0.29
CA ASP A 433 -50.53 33.06 0.38
C ASP A 433 -49.87 33.59 -0.90
N ARG A 434 -50.06 34.85 -1.19
CA ARG A 434 -49.65 35.52 -2.44
C ARG A 434 -48.12 35.48 -2.63
N LEU A 435 -47.33 35.66 -1.53
CA LEU A 435 -45.89 35.69 -1.59
C LEU A 435 -45.32 34.29 -1.93
N SER A 436 -45.89 33.22 -1.36
CA SER A 436 -45.52 31.84 -1.63
C SER A 436 -45.85 31.47 -3.09
N MET A 437 -46.95 31.97 -3.68
CA MET A 437 -47.27 31.74 -5.08
C MET A 437 -46.30 32.47 -6.04
N GLU A 438 -45.93 33.72 -5.76
CA GLU A 438 -44.95 34.46 -6.57
C GLU A 438 -43.54 33.79 -6.47
N ARG A 439 -43.18 33.26 -5.30
CA ARG A 439 -41.94 32.50 -5.12
C ARG A 439 -41.98 31.18 -5.84
N LEU A 440 -43.11 30.46 -5.81
CA LEU A 440 -43.30 29.19 -6.49
C LEU A 440 -43.14 29.34 -8.01
N GLU A 441 -43.68 30.42 -8.61
CA GLU A 441 -43.55 30.67 -10.04
C GLU A 441 -42.10 30.88 -10.46
N LYS A 442 -41.34 31.71 -9.74
CA LYS A 442 -39.91 31.94 -9.98
C LYS A 442 -39.07 30.67 -9.74
N LEU A 443 -39.38 29.89 -8.71
CA LEU A 443 -38.68 28.66 -8.37
C LEU A 443 -38.95 27.60 -9.42
N SER A 444 -40.17 27.49 -9.97
CA SER A 444 -40.50 26.54 -11.03
C SER A 444 -39.76 26.85 -12.34
N GLU A 445 -39.55 28.14 -12.67
CA GLU A 445 -38.74 28.56 -13.81
C GLU A 445 -37.25 28.24 -13.59
N GLU A 446 -36.69 28.56 -12.39
CA GLU A 446 -35.30 28.22 -12.03
C GLU A 446 -35.08 26.72 -12.07
N LEU A 447 -36.01 25.93 -11.54
CA LEU A 447 -35.96 24.50 -11.51
C LEU A 447 -36.03 23.87 -12.92
N ALA A 448 -36.86 24.41 -13.82
CA ALA A 448 -36.94 23.98 -15.22
C ALA A 448 -35.60 24.22 -15.93
N ASN A 449 -35.03 25.41 -15.80
CA ASN A 449 -33.74 25.76 -16.39
C ASN A 449 -32.59 24.89 -15.87
N LEU A 450 -32.54 24.63 -14.56
CA LEU A 450 -31.54 23.74 -13.97
C LEU A 450 -31.69 22.28 -14.38
N LYS A 451 -32.93 21.79 -14.52
CA LYS A 451 -33.20 20.42 -15.02
C LYS A 451 -32.81 20.28 -16.50
N GLU A 452 -33.02 21.28 -17.31
CA GLU A 452 -32.59 21.27 -18.71
C GLU A 452 -31.05 21.23 -18.80
N LYS A 453 -30.37 22.12 -18.08
CA LYS A 453 -28.89 22.14 -17.98
C LYS A 453 -28.35 20.81 -17.47
N PHE A 454 -28.93 20.25 -16.42
CA PHE A 454 -28.55 18.95 -15.89
C PHE A 454 -28.68 17.82 -16.90
N ARG A 455 -29.81 17.81 -17.65
CA ARG A 455 -30.05 16.81 -18.68
C ARG A 455 -29.05 16.89 -19.83
N GLU A 456 -28.75 18.10 -20.30
CA GLU A 456 -27.75 18.34 -21.34
C GLU A 456 -26.35 17.85 -20.90
N GLN A 457 -25.91 18.30 -19.74
CA GLN A 457 -24.60 17.90 -19.16
C GLN A 457 -24.51 16.41 -18.88
N LYS A 458 -25.59 15.80 -18.38
CA LYS A 458 -25.65 14.36 -18.11
C LYS A 458 -25.54 13.54 -19.41
N LEU A 459 -26.25 13.91 -20.46
CA LEU A 459 -26.15 13.24 -21.77
C LEU A 459 -24.74 13.36 -22.35
N ARG A 460 -24.12 14.51 -22.19
CA ARG A 460 -22.72 14.72 -22.60
C ARG A 460 -21.78 13.82 -21.85
N TRP A 461 -21.85 13.78 -20.52
CA TRP A 461 -21.04 12.90 -19.67
C TRP A 461 -21.25 11.41 -20.01
N GLU A 462 -22.50 10.95 -20.18
CA GLU A 462 -22.81 9.58 -20.58
C GLU A 462 -22.21 9.22 -21.96
N SER A 463 -22.21 10.15 -22.90
CA SER A 463 -21.59 9.97 -24.23
C SER A 463 -20.07 9.90 -24.14
N GLU A 464 -19.44 10.75 -23.31
CA GLU A 464 -18.00 10.74 -23.09
C GLU A 464 -17.56 9.43 -22.39
N LYS A 465 -18.27 9.00 -21.34
CA LYS A 465 -18.03 7.72 -20.66
C LYS A 465 -18.13 6.53 -21.62
N SER A 466 -19.16 6.50 -22.47
CA SER A 466 -19.34 5.43 -23.46
C SER A 466 -18.16 5.37 -24.45
N SER A 467 -17.60 6.50 -24.84
CA SER A 467 -16.42 6.55 -25.72
C SER A 467 -15.17 5.99 -25.04
N VAL A 468 -14.97 6.27 -23.75
CA VAL A 468 -13.86 5.70 -22.97
C VAL A 468 -14.01 4.18 -22.82
N ASP A 469 -15.22 3.68 -22.54
CA ASP A 469 -15.49 2.26 -22.45
C ASP A 469 -15.30 1.53 -23.79
N GLU A 470 -15.60 2.18 -24.93
CA GLU A 470 -15.33 1.63 -26.26
C GLU A 470 -13.82 1.44 -26.50
N VAL A 471 -13.00 2.46 -26.18
CA VAL A 471 -11.53 2.37 -26.27
C VAL A 471 -11.00 1.25 -25.39
N LYS A 472 -11.48 1.12 -24.14
CA LYS A 472 -11.13 0.05 -23.23
C LYS A 472 -11.42 -1.33 -23.82
N ASN A 473 -12.63 -1.54 -24.35
CA ASN A 473 -13.03 -2.82 -24.92
C ASN A 473 -12.16 -3.18 -26.14
N LEU A 474 -11.86 -2.22 -27.00
CA LEU A 474 -10.98 -2.43 -28.15
C LEU A 474 -9.56 -2.81 -27.74
N LYS A 475 -8.99 -2.16 -26.71
CA LYS A 475 -7.67 -2.51 -26.16
C LYS A 475 -7.67 -3.94 -25.57
N ALA A 476 -8.72 -4.32 -24.84
CA ALA A 476 -8.86 -5.66 -24.30
C ALA A 476 -8.98 -6.74 -25.40
N GLU A 477 -9.68 -6.43 -26.49
CA GLU A 477 -9.75 -7.33 -27.67
C GLU A 477 -8.39 -7.47 -28.34
N ILE A 478 -7.64 -6.39 -28.51
CA ILE A 478 -6.28 -6.40 -29.08
C ILE A 478 -5.34 -7.26 -28.21
N GLU A 479 -5.35 -7.08 -26.88
CA GLU A 479 -4.55 -7.89 -25.97
C GLU A 479 -4.88 -9.38 -26.09
N LYS A 480 -6.18 -9.71 -26.17
CA LYS A 480 -6.63 -11.09 -26.38
C LYS A 480 -6.14 -11.66 -27.71
N VAL A 481 -6.19 -10.85 -28.78
CA VAL A 481 -5.67 -11.28 -30.09
C VAL A 481 -4.16 -11.47 -30.06
N HIS A 482 -3.39 -10.63 -29.36
CA HIS A 482 -1.96 -10.84 -29.15
C HIS A 482 -1.68 -12.14 -28.40
N ALA A 483 -2.43 -12.42 -27.33
CA ALA A 483 -2.35 -13.68 -26.60
C ALA A 483 -2.66 -14.90 -27.50
N ASP A 484 -3.69 -14.81 -28.31
CA ASP A 484 -4.07 -15.86 -29.25
C ASP A 484 -3.02 -16.09 -30.36
N ILE A 485 -2.34 -15.03 -30.84
CA ILE A 485 -1.24 -15.12 -31.80
C ILE A 485 -0.06 -15.90 -31.20
N GLU A 486 0.38 -15.53 -30.00
CA GLU A 486 1.49 -16.21 -29.33
C GLU A 486 1.13 -17.67 -28.98
N ALA A 487 -0.09 -17.92 -28.49
CA ALA A 487 -0.56 -19.27 -28.22
C ALA A 487 -0.61 -20.13 -29.48
N ALA A 488 -1.06 -19.58 -30.62
CA ALA A 488 -1.07 -20.26 -31.89
C ALA A 488 0.37 -20.54 -32.42
N GLN A 489 1.30 -19.60 -32.21
CA GLN A 489 2.72 -19.82 -32.56
C GLN A 489 3.37 -20.93 -31.73
N LEU A 490 3.11 -20.97 -30.43
CA LEU A 490 3.57 -22.01 -29.52
C LEU A 490 3.02 -23.41 -29.90
N ARG A 491 1.80 -23.47 -30.45
CA ARG A 491 1.17 -24.71 -30.93
C ARG A 491 1.49 -25.05 -32.35
N TYR A 492 2.38 -24.26 -33.02
CA TYR A 492 2.75 -24.42 -34.46
C TYR A 492 1.56 -24.27 -35.43
N GLU A 493 0.48 -23.57 -34.98
CA GLU A 493 -0.71 -23.24 -35.80
C GLU A 493 -0.45 -21.97 -36.64
N TYR A 494 0.51 -22.03 -37.56
CA TYR A 494 0.99 -20.84 -38.28
C TYR A 494 -0.06 -20.18 -39.15
N GLU A 495 -1.00 -20.93 -39.74
CA GLU A 495 -2.10 -20.36 -40.55
C GLU A 495 -3.04 -19.48 -39.68
N ARG A 496 -3.39 -19.97 -38.51
CA ARG A 496 -4.21 -19.25 -37.53
C ARG A 496 -3.47 -17.99 -36.98
N ALA A 497 -2.21 -18.14 -36.62
CA ALA A 497 -1.37 -17.02 -36.18
C ALA A 497 -1.23 -15.96 -37.29
N ALA A 498 -1.06 -16.36 -38.56
CA ALA A 498 -0.98 -15.46 -39.71
C ALA A 498 -2.30 -14.71 -39.92
N LYS A 499 -3.46 -15.38 -39.84
CA LYS A 499 -4.78 -14.72 -39.96
C LYS A 499 -4.99 -13.67 -38.87
N LEU A 500 -4.77 -14.03 -37.63
CA LEU A 500 -4.90 -13.11 -36.50
C LEU A 500 -3.96 -11.90 -36.64
N LYS A 501 -2.70 -12.13 -37.02
CA LYS A 501 -1.67 -11.08 -37.12
C LYS A 501 -1.85 -10.14 -38.31
N TYR A 502 -2.28 -10.64 -39.47
CA TYR A 502 -2.33 -9.87 -40.71
C TYR A 502 -3.75 -9.44 -41.11
N SER A 503 -4.81 -10.00 -40.53
CA SER A 503 -6.19 -9.63 -40.79
C SER A 503 -6.85 -8.97 -39.58
N ASP A 504 -6.95 -9.69 -38.48
CA ASP A 504 -7.81 -9.31 -37.37
C ASP A 504 -7.16 -8.19 -36.52
N LEU A 505 -5.85 -8.30 -36.22
CA LEU A 505 -5.13 -7.30 -35.44
C LEU A 505 -5.09 -5.91 -36.13
N PRO A 506 -4.71 -5.76 -37.41
CA PRO A 506 -4.70 -4.45 -38.06
C PRO A 506 -6.08 -3.80 -38.15
N GLU A 507 -7.17 -4.60 -38.24
CA GLU A 507 -8.53 -4.07 -38.22
C GLU A 507 -8.90 -3.48 -36.87
N LEU A 508 -8.55 -4.16 -35.76
CA LEU A 508 -8.78 -3.67 -34.41
C LEU A 508 -7.93 -2.44 -34.09
N GLU A 509 -6.65 -2.45 -34.50
CA GLU A 509 -5.76 -1.29 -34.33
C GLU A 509 -6.29 -0.06 -35.10
N ARG A 510 -6.83 -0.25 -36.30
CA ARG A 510 -7.47 0.84 -37.04
C ARG A 510 -8.70 1.39 -36.31
N LYS A 511 -9.56 0.51 -35.78
CA LYS A 511 -10.74 0.93 -35.00
C LYS A 511 -10.33 1.67 -33.76
N LEU A 512 -9.27 1.20 -33.06
CA LEU A 512 -8.72 1.87 -31.91
C LEU A 512 -8.20 3.27 -32.25
N GLN A 513 -7.43 3.42 -33.33
CA GLN A 513 -6.93 4.71 -33.79
C GLN A 513 -8.04 5.69 -34.16
N GLU A 514 -9.13 5.21 -34.77
CA GLU A 514 -10.30 6.02 -35.09
C GLU A 514 -11.02 6.47 -33.82
N ALA A 515 -11.22 5.58 -32.86
CA ALA A 515 -11.84 5.88 -31.56
C ALA A 515 -10.97 6.86 -30.74
N GLU A 516 -9.66 6.67 -30.74
CA GLU A 516 -8.71 7.56 -30.03
C GLU A 516 -8.66 8.97 -30.64
N LYS A 517 -8.69 9.11 -31.99
CA LYS A 517 -8.77 10.43 -32.64
C LYS A 517 -10.05 11.15 -32.31
N LEU A 518 -11.18 10.46 -32.32
CA LEU A 518 -12.47 11.03 -31.93
C LEU A 518 -12.49 11.50 -30.47
N SER A 519 -11.82 10.76 -29.60
CA SER A 519 -11.63 11.12 -28.19
C SER A 519 -10.72 12.35 -28.06
N GLU A 520 -9.60 12.41 -28.79
CA GLU A 520 -8.67 13.55 -28.78
C GLU A 520 -9.28 14.85 -29.30
N GLU A 521 -10.08 14.81 -30.35
CA GLU A 521 -10.78 15.98 -30.88
C GLU A 521 -11.80 16.58 -29.90
N ARG A 522 -12.34 15.75 -28.99
CA ARG A 522 -13.30 16.16 -27.95
C ARG A 522 -12.63 16.62 -26.65
N ARG A 523 -11.35 16.35 -26.47
CA ARG A 523 -10.60 16.60 -25.20
C ARG A 523 -10.59 18.05 -24.74
N SER A 524 -10.48 19.04 -25.64
CA SER A 524 -10.38 20.44 -25.24
C SER A 524 -11.60 20.96 -24.47
N ASN A 525 -12.66 20.18 -24.39
CA ASN A 525 -13.94 20.56 -23.77
C ASN A 525 -14.57 19.38 -22.98
N SER A 526 -13.78 18.31 -22.67
CA SER A 526 -14.25 17.11 -21.98
C SER A 526 -14.49 17.37 -20.49
N MET A 527 -15.56 16.78 -19.96
CA MET A 527 -15.87 16.76 -18.50
C MET A 527 -15.17 15.60 -17.79
N VAL A 528 -14.61 14.66 -18.55
CA VAL A 528 -13.99 13.43 -18.05
C VAL A 528 -12.50 13.44 -18.38
N HIS A 529 -11.66 13.29 -17.35
CA HIS A 529 -10.23 13.06 -17.51
C HIS A 529 -9.98 11.54 -17.59
N ASP A 530 -9.38 11.08 -18.69
CA ASP A 530 -9.10 9.67 -18.97
C ASP A 530 -7.61 9.31 -18.90
N THR A 531 -6.79 10.26 -18.45
CA THR A 531 -5.34 10.16 -18.57
C THR A 531 -4.66 10.39 -17.23
N VAL A 532 -3.78 9.48 -16.85
CA VAL A 532 -2.89 9.64 -15.69
C VAL A 532 -1.69 10.48 -16.10
N THR A 533 -1.48 11.60 -15.45
CA THR A 533 -0.35 12.51 -15.63
C THR A 533 0.55 12.56 -14.39
N GLU A 534 1.58 13.36 -14.44
CA GLU A 534 2.47 13.62 -13.33
C GLU A 534 1.73 14.24 -12.12
N GLU A 535 0.66 15.01 -12.37
CA GLU A 535 -0.11 15.71 -11.33
C GLU A 535 -0.87 14.71 -10.44
N GLU A 536 -1.52 13.69 -11.01
CA GLU A 536 -2.22 12.66 -10.26
C GLU A 536 -1.24 11.86 -9.40
N ILE A 537 -0.09 11.48 -9.96
CA ILE A 537 0.97 10.80 -9.20
C ILE A 537 1.44 11.68 -8.03
N ALA A 538 1.72 12.95 -8.29
CA ALA A 538 2.13 13.90 -7.25
C ALA A 538 1.04 14.09 -6.18
N GLY A 539 -0.23 14.11 -6.57
CA GLY A 539 -1.39 14.17 -5.67
C GLY A 539 -1.46 12.96 -4.72
N ILE A 540 -1.21 11.76 -5.24
CA ILE A 540 -1.22 10.53 -4.44
C ILE A 540 -0.02 10.50 -3.48
N VAL A 541 1.17 10.84 -3.96
CA VAL A 541 2.37 10.94 -3.11
C VAL A 541 2.10 11.96 -1.98
N ALA A 542 1.46 13.10 -2.30
CA ALA A 542 1.09 14.09 -1.28
C ALA A 542 0.11 13.51 -0.25
N LYS A 543 -0.86 12.72 -0.68
CA LYS A 543 -1.82 12.05 0.20
C LYS A 543 -1.16 11.02 1.12
N TRP A 544 -0.22 10.22 0.59
CA TRP A 544 0.46 9.19 1.37
C TRP A 544 1.49 9.75 2.36
N THR A 545 2.24 10.77 1.92
CA THR A 545 3.35 11.33 2.71
C THR A 545 2.93 12.53 3.56
N GLY A 546 1.79 13.15 3.25
CA GLY A 546 1.38 14.44 3.83
C GLY A 546 2.15 15.65 3.29
N ILE A 547 2.96 15.47 2.23
CA ILE A 547 3.78 16.52 1.61
C ILE A 547 3.05 17.04 0.38
N PRO A 548 2.82 18.34 0.22
CA PRO A 548 2.11 18.91 -0.91
C PRO A 548 2.95 18.89 -2.20
N VAL A 549 3.27 17.70 -2.71
CA VAL A 549 4.16 17.46 -3.85
C VAL A 549 3.67 18.16 -5.13
N ALA A 550 2.36 18.25 -5.35
CA ALA A 550 1.78 18.94 -6.51
C ALA A 550 2.15 20.42 -6.56
N LYS A 551 2.27 21.10 -5.42
CA LYS A 551 2.73 22.48 -5.33
C LYS A 551 4.24 22.63 -5.48
N LEU A 552 4.99 21.56 -5.25
CA LEU A 552 6.45 21.55 -5.37
C LEU A 552 6.90 21.52 -6.85
N MET A 553 6.08 21.04 -7.79
CA MET A 553 6.46 20.84 -9.17
C MET A 553 6.43 22.14 -10.02
N GLU A 554 5.42 22.99 -9.88
CA GLU A 554 5.28 24.21 -10.72
C GLU A 554 5.86 25.49 -10.10
N GLY A 555 5.88 25.60 -8.78
CA GLY A 555 6.28 26.81 -8.06
C GLY A 555 7.61 26.75 -7.31
N GLU A 556 8.25 25.58 -7.25
CA GLU A 556 9.42 25.39 -6.37
C GLU A 556 10.60 26.25 -6.78
N ARG A 557 10.84 26.36 -8.07
CA ARG A 557 11.98 27.14 -8.61
C ARG A 557 11.78 28.65 -8.38
N GLU A 558 10.59 29.14 -8.58
CA GLU A 558 10.23 30.54 -8.38
C GLU A 558 10.13 30.90 -6.90
N LYS A 559 9.49 30.03 -6.09
CA LYS A 559 9.43 30.17 -4.62
C LYS A 559 10.82 30.12 -3.97
N LEU A 560 11.70 29.23 -4.44
CA LEU A 560 13.06 29.12 -3.92
C LEU A 560 13.91 30.34 -4.28
N LEU A 561 13.73 30.92 -5.47
CA LEU A 561 14.41 32.16 -5.86
C LEU A 561 14.00 33.37 -5.02
N HIS A 562 12.76 33.39 -4.52
CA HIS A 562 12.21 34.44 -3.66
C HIS A 562 12.05 33.99 -2.19
N LEU A 563 12.80 32.97 -1.75
CA LEU A 563 12.73 32.41 -0.42
C LEU A 563 13.05 33.44 0.66
N ASP A 564 14.02 34.32 0.42
CA ASP A 564 14.40 35.41 1.29
C ASP A 564 13.24 36.41 1.53
N ASP A 565 12.56 36.83 0.47
CA ASP A 565 11.40 37.72 0.57
C ASP A 565 10.27 37.10 1.39
N VAL A 566 10.02 35.79 1.22
CA VAL A 566 8.98 35.08 1.96
C VAL A 566 9.33 34.93 3.44
N LEU A 567 10.59 34.61 3.74
CA LEU A 567 11.08 34.52 5.10
C LEU A 567 11.02 35.87 5.84
N HIS A 568 11.36 36.98 5.15
CA HIS A 568 11.31 38.32 5.72
C HIS A 568 9.89 38.79 6.06
N ARG A 569 8.85 38.20 5.47
CA ARG A 569 7.46 38.50 5.88
C ARG A 569 7.13 38.06 7.30
N ARG A 570 7.82 37.01 7.81
CA ARG A 570 7.65 36.51 9.18
C ARG A 570 8.79 36.87 10.12
N VAL A 571 10.01 36.96 9.60
CA VAL A 571 11.22 37.21 10.40
C VAL A 571 11.77 38.57 10.07
N ILE A 572 11.61 39.52 10.99
CA ILE A 572 12.00 40.90 10.82
C ILE A 572 13.41 41.14 11.39
N GLY A 573 14.25 41.83 10.67
CA GLY A 573 15.50 42.35 11.14
C GLY A 573 16.65 41.35 11.29
N GLN A 574 16.57 40.16 10.72
CA GLN A 574 17.60 39.13 10.77
C GLN A 574 18.16 38.83 9.36
N ASP A 575 18.54 39.83 8.60
CA ASP A 575 18.88 39.72 7.17
C ASP A 575 20.04 38.73 6.92
N GLU A 576 21.13 38.78 7.74
CA GLU A 576 22.24 37.84 7.64
C GLU A 576 21.81 36.41 7.86
N ALA A 577 20.86 36.17 8.82
CA ALA A 577 20.35 34.84 9.12
C ALA A 577 19.51 34.29 7.96
N VAL A 578 18.59 35.08 7.44
CA VAL A 578 17.73 34.71 6.31
C VAL A 578 18.58 34.42 5.07
N GLN A 579 19.53 35.31 4.73
CA GLN A 579 20.38 35.15 3.57
C GLN A 579 21.21 33.85 3.64
N LYS A 580 21.90 33.59 4.75
CA LYS A 580 22.76 32.39 4.89
C LYS A 580 21.95 31.09 4.82
N VAL A 581 20.77 31.05 5.42
CA VAL A 581 19.88 29.91 5.35
C VAL A 581 19.41 29.70 3.92
N THR A 582 18.97 30.76 3.25
CA THR A 582 18.52 30.70 1.86
C THR A 582 19.63 30.22 0.91
N GLU A 583 20.84 30.73 1.05
CA GLU A 583 21.99 30.27 0.24
C GLU A 583 22.32 28.79 0.45
N ALA A 584 22.25 28.27 1.68
CA ALA A 584 22.48 26.87 1.96
C ALA A 584 21.39 25.97 1.34
N ILE A 585 20.13 26.40 1.42
CA ILE A 585 19.00 25.70 0.80
C ILE A 585 19.12 25.70 -0.73
N TRP A 586 19.53 26.83 -1.34
CA TRP A 586 19.78 26.88 -2.77
C TRP A 586 20.87 25.90 -3.22
N ARG A 587 21.98 25.81 -2.48
CA ARG A 587 23.06 24.82 -2.77
C ARG A 587 22.54 23.38 -2.73
N SER A 588 21.73 23.05 -1.73
CA SER A 588 21.16 21.71 -1.60
C SER A 588 20.17 21.40 -2.72
N ARG A 589 19.23 22.32 -2.99
CA ARG A 589 18.20 22.11 -4.02
C ARG A 589 18.71 22.16 -5.45
N ALA A 590 19.83 22.84 -5.68
CA ALA A 590 20.54 22.82 -6.98
C ALA A 590 21.32 21.51 -7.22
N GLY A 591 21.33 20.58 -6.26
CA GLY A 591 22.04 19.30 -6.38
C GLY A 591 23.57 19.43 -6.29
N ILE A 592 24.09 20.55 -5.76
CA ILE A 592 25.53 20.79 -5.63
C ILE A 592 26.06 20.32 -4.26
N ALA A 593 25.18 20.24 -3.26
CA ALA A 593 25.51 19.70 -1.95
C ALA A 593 25.64 18.17 -1.95
N ASP A 594 26.31 17.60 -0.94
CA ASP A 594 26.42 16.15 -0.79
C ASP A 594 25.04 15.51 -0.59
N PRO A 595 24.61 14.57 -1.46
CA PRO A 595 23.31 13.94 -1.39
C PRO A 595 23.11 13.06 -0.15
N ASN A 596 24.19 12.72 0.56
CA ASN A 596 24.12 11.90 1.78
C ASN A 596 23.93 12.71 3.07
N ARG A 597 23.88 14.05 2.98
CA ARG A 597 23.72 14.94 4.14
C ARG A 597 22.30 15.51 4.21
N PRO A 598 21.84 16.00 5.38
CA PRO A 598 20.60 16.77 5.48
C PRO A 598 20.56 17.96 4.51
N ILE A 599 19.35 18.47 4.17
CA ILE A 599 19.15 19.64 3.29
C ILE A 599 19.98 20.85 3.78
N GLY A 600 20.05 21.02 5.10
CA GLY A 600 20.87 22.03 5.73
C GLY A 600 21.00 21.79 7.23
N SER A 601 22.12 22.21 7.79
CA SER A 601 22.45 22.08 9.20
C SER A 601 22.94 23.42 9.76
N PHE A 602 22.16 23.97 10.70
CA PHE A 602 22.36 25.34 11.19
C PHE A 602 22.49 25.38 12.70
N MET A 603 23.39 26.25 13.19
CA MET A 603 23.44 26.62 14.58
C MET A 603 23.06 28.10 14.75
N PHE A 604 21.97 28.38 15.46
CA PHE A 604 21.43 29.71 15.71
C PHE A 604 21.88 30.18 17.10
N LEU A 605 22.74 31.19 17.15
CA LEU A 605 23.28 31.77 18.37
C LEU A 605 22.62 33.13 18.64
N GLY A 606 22.30 33.44 19.88
CA GLY A 606 21.79 34.76 20.23
C GLY A 606 20.87 34.77 21.44
N PRO A 607 20.49 35.96 21.91
CA PRO A 607 19.61 36.12 23.08
C PRO A 607 18.23 35.52 22.86
N THR A 608 17.47 35.39 23.90
CA THR A 608 16.12 34.86 23.86
C THR A 608 15.17 35.86 23.17
N GLY A 609 14.22 35.36 22.36
CA GLY A 609 13.15 36.19 21.77
C GLY A 609 13.56 37.05 20.57
N VAL A 610 14.69 36.75 19.89
CA VAL A 610 15.15 37.48 18.70
C VAL A 610 14.69 36.84 17.36
N GLY A 611 13.92 35.73 17.41
CA GLY A 611 13.32 35.11 16.21
C GLY A 611 13.91 33.77 15.80
N LYS A 612 14.84 33.13 16.56
CA LYS A 612 15.45 31.83 16.22
C LYS A 612 14.41 30.74 15.90
N THR A 613 13.45 30.52 16.80
CA THR A 613 12.40 29.52 16.61
C THR A 613 11.39 29.95 15.55
N GLU A 614 11.18 31.26 15.34
CA GLU A 614 10.27 31.76 14.31
C GLU A 614 10.83 31.54 12.90
N LEU A 615 12.16 31.70 12.71
CA LEU A 615 12.83 31.37 11.45
C LEU A 615 12.69 29.87 11.15
N ALA A 616 12.81 28.98 12.15
CA ALA A 616 12.59 27.55 11.97
C ALA A 616 11.14 27.25 11.53
N LYS A 617 10.14 27.93 12.09
CA LYS A 617 8.73 27.80 11.69
C LYS A 617 8.49 28.36 10.27
N ALA A 618 9.06 29.51 9.96
CA ALA A 618 8.96 30.10 8.63
C ALA A 618 9.57 29.18 7.55
N LEU A 619 10.69 28.52 7.86
CA LEU A 619 11.30 27.53 6.98
C LEU A 619 10.41 26.31 6.78
N ALA A 620 9.80 25.78 7.85
CA ALA A 620 8.90 24.64 7.74
C ALA A 620 7.68 24.98 6.86
N GLU A 621 7.09 26.16 7.06
CA GLU A 621 5.97 26.63 6.23
C GLU A 621 6.38 26.85 4.77
N CYS A 622 7.55 27.45 4.52
CA CYS A 622 8.02 27.73 3.15
C CYS A 622 8.38 26.48 2.36
N LEU A 623 9.08 25.53 3.01
CA LEU A 623 9.65 24.38 2.33
C LEU A 623 8.75 23.13 2.39
N PHE A 624 7.90 23.06 3.40
CA PHE A 624 7.04 21.90 3.66
C PHE A 624 5.55 22.28 3.79
N ASP A 625 5.19 23.51 3.40
CA ASP A 625 3.84 24.10 3.36
C ASP A 625 3.01 24.01 4.67
N ASP A 626 3.65 23.62 5.79
CA ASP A 626 3.01 23.57 7.10
C ASP A 626 4.00 23.94 8.21
N GLU A 627 3.66 24.95 9.00
CA GLU A 627 4.47 25.35 10.16
C GLU A 627 4.56 24.27 11.26
N HIS A 628 3.70 23.24 11.21
CA HIS A 628 3.68 22.10 12.14
C HIS A 628 4.61 20.96 11.70
N ASN A 629 5.25 21.05 10.53
CA ASN A 629 6.28 20.12 10.11
C ASN A 629 7.62 20.40 10.78
N ILE A 630 7.55 20.58 12.10
CA ILE A 630 8.71 20.75 12.99
C ILE A 630 8.72 19.63 14.04
N VAL A 631 9.85 18.93 14.13
CA VAL A 631 10.16 18.04 15.24
C VAL A 631 11.00 18.84 16.26
N ARG A 632 10.37 19.33 17.31
CA ARG A 632 11.07 20.08 18.35
C ARG A 632 11.49 19.18 19.50
N ILE A 633 12.79 19.23 19.83
CA ILE A 633 13.40 18.50 20.93
C ILE A 633 14.11 19.49 21.85
N ASP A 634 13.65 19.57 23.08
CA ASP A 634 14.24 20.43 24.12
C ASP A 634 15.38 19.68 24.79
N MET A 635 16.61 20.16 24.62
CA MET A 635 17.81 19.48 25.15
C MET A 635 17.93 19.55 26.67
N THR A 636 17.12 20.35 27.34
CA THR A 636 17.04 20.34 28.83
C THR A 636 16.50 19.01 29.36
N GLU A 637 15.75 18.25 28.56
CA GLU A 637 15.27 16.90 28.92
C GLU A 637 16.36 15.82 28.73
N TYR A 638 17.46 16.14 28.06
CA TYR A 638 18.52 15.22 27.64
C TYR A 638 19.88 15.54 28.27
N MET A 639 19.87 16.03 29.48
CA MET A 639 21.07 16.35 30.24
C MET A 639 21.78 15.12 30.83
N GLU A 640 21.04 14.04 31.04
CA GLU A 640 21.53 12.80 31.61
C GLU A 640 21.78 11.72 30.56
N LYS A 641 22.77 10.85 30.78
CA LYS A 641 23.15 9.78 29.86
C LYS A 641 21.97 8.84 29.51
N PHE A 642 21.14 8.51 30.49
CA PHE A 642 19.98 7.63 30.25
C PHE A 642 18.90 8.29 29.38
N SER A 643 18.80 9.60 29.39
CA SER A 643 17.84 10.32 28.55
C SER A 643 18.21 10.24 27.07
N VAL A 644 19.49 10.06 26.73
CA VAL A 644 19.96 9.98 25.35
C VAL A 644 19.38 8.77 24.62
N SER A 645 19.21 7.63 25.31
CA SER A 645 18.57 6.44 24.73
C SER A 645 17.10 6.67 24.32
N ARG A 646 16.41 7.67 24.88
CA ARG A 646 15.06 8.04 24.47
C ARG A 646 15.01 8.66 23.06
N LEU A 647 16.13 9.22 22.56
CA LEU A 647 16.19 9.78 21.20
C LEU A 647 16.18 8.69 20.13
N ILE A 648 16.93 7.59 20.34
CA ILE A 648 17.12 6.52 19.36
C ILE A 648 16.42 5.20 19.74
N GLY A 649 15.83 5.14 20.95
CA GLY A 649 15.19 3.95 21.52
C GLY A 649 16.03 3.24 22.57
N ALA A 650 15.37 2.53 23.48
CA ALA A 650 16.03 1.76 24.53
C ALA A 650 16.67 0.47 23.95
N PRO A 651 17.82 0.03 24.47
CA PRO A 651 18.40 -1.25 24.04
C PRO A 651 17.50 -2.46 24.37
N PRO A 652 17.67 -3.59 23.66
CA PRO A 652 16.89 -4.80 23.91
C PRO A 652 16.93 -5.22 25.39
N GLY A 653 15.77 -5.52 25.97
CA GLY A 653 15.62 -5.94 27.35
C GLY A 653 15.39 -4.79 28.37
N TYR A 654 15.39 -3.53 27.93
CA TYR A 654 15.02 -2.40 28.78
C TYR A 654 13.58 -1.95 28.55
N VAL A 655 12.98 -1.35 29.56
CA VAL A 655 11.60 -0.79 29.48
C VAL A 655 11.59 0.33 28.42
N GLY A 656 10.60 0.30 27.49
CA GLY A 656 10.47 1.24 26.37
C GLY A 656 11.15 0.80 25.08
N TYR A 657 11.66 -0.42 24.97
CA TYR A 657 12.23 -0.96 23.72
C TYR A 657 11.23 -0.95 22.56
N ASP A 658 9.97 -1.34 22.83
CA ASP A 658 8.91 -1.41 21.82
C ASP A 658 8.37 -0.04 21.39
N GLU A 659 8.61 1.02 22.19
CA GLU A 659 8.11 2.37 21.90
C GLU A 659 8.92 3.10 20.83
N GLY A 660 10.14 2.63 20.53
CA GLY A 660 11.06 3.30 19.61
C GLY A 660 11.68 4.58 20.19
N GLY A 661 12.54 5.27 19.41
CA GLY A 661 13.14 6.53 19.83
C GLY A 661 12.30 7.74 19.46
N GLN A 662 12.23 8.74 20.32
CA GLN A 662 11.44 9.96 20.08
C GLN A 662 11.87 10.71 18.81
N LEU A 663 13.18 10.86 18.58
CA LEU A 663 13.72 11.49 17.39
C LEU A 663 13.51 10.60 16.16
N THR A 664 13.90 9.32 16.26
CA THR A 664 13.83 8.39 15.13
C THR A 664 12.41 8.13 14.67
N GLU A 665 11.45 7.91 15.58
CA GLU A 665 10.04 7.73 15.23
C GLU A 665 9.39 9.01 14.68
N ALA A 666 9.74 10.18 15.23
CA ALA A 666 9.19 11.45 14.74
C ALA A 666 9.63 11.73 13.30
N VAL A 667 10.93 11.52 12.97
CA VAL A 667 11.46 11.72 11.62
C VAL A 667 10.99 10.62 10.67
N ARG A 668 10.90 9.37 11.11
CA ARG A 668 10.34 8.28 10.31
C ARG A 668 8.91 8.56 9.86
N ARG A 669 8.10 9.17 10.74
CA ARG A 669 6.71 9.57 10.41
C ARG A 669 6.62 10.84 9.60
N LYS A 670 7.60 11.75 9.74
CA LYS A 670 7.67 13.03 9.05
C LYS A 670 9.08 13.23 8.48
N PRO A 671 9.45 12.52 7.40
CA PRO A 671 10.79 12.58 6.82
C PRO A 671 11.13 13.95 6.23
N TYR A 672 10.11 14.75 5.91
CA TYR A 672 10.22 16.13 5.45
C TYR A 672 9.84 17.08 6.58
N SER A 673 10.80 17.42 7.40
CA SER A 673 10.57 18.27 8.56
C SER A 673 11.81 19.09 8.93
N VAL A 674 11.57 20.16 9.68
CA VAL A 674 12.62 20.88 10.39
C VAL A 674 12.82 20.21 11.75
N VAL A 675 13.98 19.66 12.02
CA VAL A 675 14.34 19.11 13.33
C VAL A 675 15.04 20.21 14.14
N LEU A 676 14.35 20.71 15.15
CA LEU A 676 14.80 21.79 16.02
C LEU A 676 15.27 21.25 17.37
N PHE A 677 16.59 21.31 17.59
CA PHE A 677 17.19 21.04 18.90
C PHE A 677 17.32 22.37 19.67
N ASP A 678 16.48 22.56 20.67
CA ASP A 678 16.46 23.79 21.47
C ASP A 678 17.41 23.67 22.66
N GLU A 679 18.15 24.74 22.96
CA GLU A 679 19.15 24.83 24.03
C GLU A 679 20.24 23.72 23.99
N ILE A 680 20.86 23.55 22.82
CA ILE A 680 21.81 22.46 22.53
C ILE A 680 23.00 22.41 23.52
N GLU A 681 23.37 23.55 24.14
CA GLU A 681 24.41 23.63 25.16
C GLU A 681 24.08 22.86 26.45
N LYS A 682 22.83 22.47 26.64
CA LYS A 682 22.38 21.68 27.80
C LYS A 682 22.49 20.16 27.57
N ALA A 683 22.66 19.74 26.32
CA ALA A 683 22.67 18.34 25.94
C ALA A 683 23.84 17.57 26.56
N HIS A 684 23.61 16.29 26.91
CA HIS A 684 24.66 15.36 27.31
C HIS A 684 25.66 15.15 26.15
N PRO A 685 26.96 14.99 26.42
CA PRO A 685 27.98 14.76 25.36
C PRO A 685 27.68 13.64 24.39
N ASP A 686 26.96 12.59 24.78
CA ASP A 686 26.58 11.48 23.90
C ASP A 686 25.55 11.88 22.83
N VAL A 687 24.77 12.95 23.03
CA VAL A 687 23.87 13.51 22.00
C VAL A 687 24.64 13.98 20.79
N PHE A 688 25.83 14.58 21.00
CA PHE A 688 26.67 15.05 19.89
C PHE A 688 27.19 13.91 19.02
N ASN A 689 27.39 12.70 19.58
CA ASN A 689 27.78 11.53 18.81
C ASN A 689 26.63 11.09 17.84
N ILE A 690 25.38 11.19 18.30
CA ILE A 690 24.18 10.94 17.46
C ILE A 690 24.10 12.00 16.35
N LEU A 691 24.23 13.28 16.72
CA LEU A 691 24.18 14.37 15.75
C LEU A 691 25.29 14.28 14.72
N LEU A 692 26.51 13.89 15.10
CA LEU A 692 27.61 13.68 14.15
C LEU A 692 27.26 12.64 13.10
N GLN A 693 26.63 11.53 13.47
CA GLN A 693 26.20 10.52 12.52
C GLN A 693 25.14 11.04 11.57
N ILE A 694 24.16 11.81 12.08
CA ILE A 694 23.12 12.45 11.26
C ILE A 694 23.75 13.46 10.28
N LEU A 695 24.69 14.29 10.75
CA LEU A 695 25.31 15.34 9.93
C LEU A 695 26.25 14.79 8.87
N ASP A 696 26.89 13.63 9.09
CA ASP A 696 27.80 13.00 8.15
C ASP A 696 27.11 12.08 7.15
N ASP A 697 26.31 11.14 7.67
CA ASP A 697 25.72 10.06 6.87
C ASP A 697 24.26 10.33 6.49
N GLY A 698 23.62 11.40 7.03
CA GLY A 698 22.20 11.72 6.83
C GLY A 698 21.25 10.63 7.30
N ARG A 699 21.70 9.70 8.15
CA ARG A 699 20.91 8.59 8.65
C ARG A 699 21.36 8.15 10.04
N ILE A 700 20.47 7.48 10.75
CA ILE A 700 20.77 6.85 12.02
C ILE A 700 20.04 5.52 12.15
N THR A 701 20.68 4.53 12.79
CA THR A 701 20.04 3.25 13.11
C THR A 701 19.43 3.32 14.50
N ASP A 702 18.13 3.01 14.59
CA ASP A 702 17.43 2.98 15.88
C ASP A 702 17.80 1.71 16.70
N SER A 703 17.28 1.62 17.92
CA SER A 703 17.52 0.47 18.80
C SER A 703 16.91 -0.84 18.30
N GLN A 704 15.99 -0.79 17.35
CA GLN A 704 15.35 -1.95 16.72
C GLN A 704 16.08 -2.39 15.44
N GLY A 705 17.20 -1.73 15.09
CA GLY A 705 17.99 -2.02 13.91
C GLY A 705 17.48 -1.37 12.61
N ARG A 706 16.44 -0.52 12.69
CA ARG A 706 15.89 0.17 11.51
C ARG A 706 16.69 1.43 11.22
N THR A 707 17.04 1.64 9.98
CA THR A 707 17.71 2.87 9.52
C THR A 707 16.67 3.96 9.25
N VAL A 708 16.84 5.11 9.90
CA VAL A 708 16.00 6.29 9.72
C VAL A 708 16.77 7.33 8.91
N ASP A 709 16.17 7.82 7.83
CA ASP A 709 16.75 8.76 6.90
C ASP A 709 16.46 10.21 7.31
N PHE A 710 17.51 11.05 7.36
CA PHE A 710 17.47 12.48 7.68
C PHE A 710 17.85 13.36 6.47
N LYS A 711 18.11 12.79 5.30
CA LYS A 711 18.56 13.52 4.11
C LYS A 711 17.57 14.59 3.65
N ASN A 712 16.30 14.38 3.92
CA ASN A 712 15.22 15.30 3.59
C ASN A 712 14.83 16.25 4.73
N THR A 713 15.61 16.27 5.82
CA THR A 713 15.36 17.15 6.96
C THR A 713 16.27 18.37 6.95
N ILE A 714 15.84 19.42 7.66
CA ILE A 714 16.68 20.57 7.99
C ILE A 714 16.96 20.51 9.49
N ILE A 715 18.23 20.46 9.86
CA ILE A 715 18.66 20.41 11.25
C ILE A 715 18.94 21.82 11.76
N ILE A 716 18.23 22.26 12.76
CA ILE A 716 18.44 23.55 13.42
C ILE A 716 18.74 23.32 14.89
N MET A 717 19.82 23.87 15.37
CA MET A 717 20.21 23.89 16.78
C MET A 717 20.16 25.31 17.28
N THR A 718 19.48 25.55 18.40
CA THR A 718 19.49 26.89 19.02
C THR A 718 20.38 26.89 20.28
N SER A 719 21.06 27.98 20.50
CA SER A 719 21.86 28.21 21.71
C SER A 719 21.81 29.65 22.16
N ASN A 720 21.93 29.84 23.47
CA ASN A 720 22.05 31.15 24.12
C ASN A 720 23.51 31.47 24.51
N LEU A 721 24.47 30.63 24.13
CA LEU A 721 25.88 30.85 24.39
C LEU A 721 26.36 32.18 23.77
N GLY A 722 27.16 32.94 24.52
CA GLY A 722 27.71 34.20 24.06
C GLY A 722 26.71 35.32 23.88
N SER A 723 25.45 35.18 24.34
CA SER A 723 24.40 36.21 24.22
C SER A 723 24.76 37.53 24.85
N GLN A 724 25.56 37.52 25.92
CA GLN A 724 26.01 38.74 26.59
C GLN A 724 26.91 39.57 25.62
N TYR A 725 27.86 38.93 24.94
CA TYR A 725 28.72 39.59 23.96
C TYR A 725 27.95 40.18 22.79
N LEU A 726 26.85 39.55 22.39
CA LEU A 726 25.99 40.07 21.32
C LEU A 726 25.16 41.28 21.81
N LEU A 727 24.74 41.30 23.07
CA LEU A 727 23.99 42.43 23.64
C LEU A 727 24.89 43.66 23.81
N ASP A 728 26.15 43.43 24.24
CA ASP A 728 27.12 44.52 24.54
C ASP A 728 27.85 45.01 23.28
N GLY A 729 27.88 44.20 22.21
CA GLY A 729 28.71 44.44 21.02
C GLY A 729 27.91 44.89 19.79
N ILE A 730 26.90 45.72 19.90
CA ILE A 730 26.11 46.31 18.81
C ILE A 730 26.71 47.68 18.43
N ASP A 731 26.86 47.95 17.13
CA ASP A 731 27.20 49.25 16.62
C ASP A 731 26.00 50.22 16.57
N GLU A 732 26.26 51.48 16.22
CA GLU A 732 25.19 52.52 16.10
C GLU A 732 24.14 52.18 15.02
N ASN A 733 24.46 51.29 14.07
CA ASN A 733 23.60 50.84 13.01
C ASN A 733 22.78 49.55 13.36
N GLY A 734 22.94 49.05 14.58
CA GLY A 734 22.30 47.84 15.03
C GLY A 734 22.90 46.52 14.51
N SER A 735 24.15 46.59 13.95
CA SER A 735 24.87 45.43 13.45
C SER A 735 25.85 44.89 14.51
N ILE A 736 26.10 43.56 14.47
CA ILE A 736 27.03 42.90 15.39
C ILE A 736 28.48 43.30 15.01
N THR A 737 29.25 43.81 15.97
CA THR A 737 30.66 44.15 15.72
C THR A 737 31.50 42.89 15.50
N PRO A 738 32.54 42.95 14.63
CA PRO A 738 33.45 41.80 14.38
C PRO A 738 34.09 41.25 15.66
N ASN A 739 34.37 42.12 16.65
CA ASN A 739 34.92 41.72 17.94
C ASN A 739 33.93 40.86 18.76
N ALA A 740 32.67 41.29 18.84
CA ALA A 740 31.62 40.52 19.51
C ALA A 740 31.42 39.14 18.85
N LYS A 741 31.38 39.12 17.52
CA LYS A 741 31.26 37.85 16.76
C LYS A 741 32.45 36.91 17.05
N SER A 742 33.66 37.44 17.12
CA SER A 742 34.89 36.67 17.45
C SER A 742 34.83 36.11 18.87
N GLN A 743 34.34 36.87 19.85
CA GLN A 743 34.20 36.45 21.23
C GLN A 743 33.12 35.33 21.37
N VAL A 744 31.98 35.44 20.70
CA VAL A 744 30.95 34.40 20.64
C VAL A 744 31.49 33.12 20.04
N LEU A 745 32.20 33.19 18.91
CA LEU A 745 32.83 32.03 18.28
C LEU A 745 33.92 31.42 19.19
N GLY A 746 34.66 32.25 19.92
CA GLY A 746 35.63 31.75 20.91
C GLY A 746 35.00 30.97 22.08
N GLU A 747 33.84 31.42 22.55
CA GLU A 747 33.07 30.70 23.55
C GLU A 747 32.46 29.40 23.04
N LEU A 748 31.98 29.43 21.78
CA LEU A 748 31.46 28.26 21.09
C LEU A 748 32.52 27.16 20.94
N HIS A 749 33.77 27.54 20.53
CA HIS A 749 34.88 26.59 20.42
C HIS A 749 35.33 25.99 21.75
N ARG A 750 35.03 26.65 22.88
CA ARG A 750 35.29 26.12 24.23
C ARG A 750 34.21 25.13 24.67
N SER A 751 32.97 25.33 24.20
CA SER A 751 31.81 24.55 24.61
C SER A 751 31.56 23.31 23.75
N PHE A 752 31.92 23.39 22.46
CA PHE A 752 31.68 22.29 21.52
C PHE A 752 32.99 21.81 20.88
N ARG A 753 33.04 20.52 20.55
CA ARG A 753 34.20 19.92 19.87
C ARG A 753 34.34 20.49 18.47
N PRO A 754 35.60 20.78 18.00
CA PRO A 754 35.84 21.30 16.65
C PRO A 754 35.28 20.39 15.55
N GLU A 755 35.32 19.08 15.71
CA GLU A 755 34.78 18.09 14.78
C GLU A 755 33.26 18.27 14.55
N PHE A 756 32.51 18.66 15.59
CA PHE A 756 31.07 18.92 15.49
C PHE A 756 30.81 20.25 14.75
N LEU A 757 31.51 21.30 15.13
CA LEU A 757 31.31 22.62 14.48
C LEU A 757 31.66 22.63 13.00
N ASN A 758 32.64 21.84 12.57
CA ASN A 758 33.07 21.73 11.16
C ASN A 758 32.06 20.93 10.29
N ARG A 759 31.07 20.27 10.90
CA ARG A 759 30.02 19.52 10.17
C ARG A 759 28.78 20.38 9.89
N LEU A 760 28.69 21.55 10.54
CA LEU A 760 27.58 22.46 10.33
C LEU A 760 27.79 23.25 9.04
N ASP A 761 26.73 23.44 8.29
CA ASP A 761 26.77 24.24 7.07
C ASP A 761 26.99 25.72 7.41
N GLU A 762 26.27 26.25 8.43
CA GLU A 762 26.41 27.64 8.84
C GLU A 762 26.18 27.81 10.37
N ILE A 763 27.00 28.69 10.94
CA ILE A 763 26.82 29.16 12.31
C ILE A 763 26.35 30.62 12.21
N ILE A 764 25.15 30.90 12.69
CA ILE A 764 24.41 32.14 12.47
C ILE A 764 24.18 32.87 13.78
N CYS A 765 24.69 34.12 13.89
CA CYS A 765 24.51 34.99 15.03
C CYS A 765 23.26 35.88 14.83
N PHE A 766 22.25 35.71 15.65
CA PHE A 766 21.06 36.57 15.67
C PHE A 766 21.33 37.84 16.43
N LYS A 767 21.09 38.97 15.76
CA LYS A 767 21.26 40.28 16.41
C LYS A 767 20.11 40.58 17.35
N PRO A 768 20.35 41.37 18.42
CA PRO A 768 19.27 41.91 19.23
C PRO A 768 18.37 42.84 18.41
N LEU A 769 17.08 42.88 18.74
CA LEU A 769 16.08 43.64 18.01
C LEU A 769 16.16 45.12 18.29
N THR A 770 16.10 45.96 17.26
CA THR A 770 16.03 47.40 17.34
C THR A 770 14.58 47.87 17.53
N LYS A 771 14.39 49.12 18.07
CA LYS A 771 13.06 49.69 18.23
C LYS A 771 12.26 49.82 16.92
N ALA A 772 12.96 50.04 15.79
CA ALA A 772 12.34 50.11 14.47
C ALA A 772 11.77 48.73 14.02
N GLU A 773 12.49 47.65 14.29
CA GLU A 773 12.08 46.29 13.97
C GLU A 773 10.89 45.81 14.82
N LEU A 774 10.78 46.33 16.06
CA LEU A 774 9.69 45.99 16.95
C LEU A 774 8.31 46.45 16.46
N ASN A 775 8.25 47.58 15.72
CA ASN A 775 6.99 48.01 15.09
C ASN A 775 6.46 46.98 14.09
N GLY A 776 7.33 46.46 13.24
CA GLY A 776 6.96 45.40 12.30
C GLY A 776 6.54 44.08 13.01
N ILE A 777 7.19 43.75 14.13
CA ILE A 777 6.82 42.58 14.93
C ILE A 777 5.43 42.74 15.52
N ILE A 778 5.07 43.93 15.99
CA ILE A 778 3.70 44.24 16.49
C ILE A 778 2.69 44.04 15.38
N ASP A 779 3.00 44.52 14.15
CA ASP A 779 2.09 44.33 13.01
C ASP A 779 1.87 42.87 12.65
N ILE A 780 2.91 42.02 12.69
CA ILE A 780 2.78 40.58 12.53
C ILE A 780 1.96 39.93 13.63
N LEU A 781 2.24 40.24 14.90
CA LEU A 781 1.51 39.66 16.03
C LEU A 781 0.04 40.08 16.04
N THR A 782 -0.27 41.28 15.58
CA THR A 782 -1.64 41.81 15.50
C THR A 782 -2.37 41.34 14.25
N ALA A 783 -1.65 40.87 13.19
CA ALA A 783 -2.26 40.32 11.98
C ALA A 783 -3.13 39.08 12.28
N SER A 784 -2.65 38.20 13.17
CA SER A 784 -3.44 37.03 13.61
C SER A 784 -4.69 37.45 14.41
N LEU A 785 -4.62 38.51 15.17
CA LEU A 785 -5.75 39.07 15.89
C LEU A 785 -6.75 39.72 14.92
N ARG A 786 -6.26 40.49 13.92
CA ARG A 786 -7.09 41.04 12.84
C ARG A 786 -7.87 39.98 12.11
N LYS A 787 -7.24 38.84 11.80
CA LYS A 787 -7.91 37.72 11.13
C LYS A 787 -9.05 37.14 11.99
N ARG A 788 -8.80 36.91 13.29
CA ARG A 788 -9.81 36.41 14.23
C ARG A 788 -10.98 37.39 14.44
N LEU A 789 -10.71 38.69 14.36
CA LEU A 789 -11.74 39.74 14.45
C LEU A 789 -12.53 39.87 13.15
N ALA A 790 -11.88 39.71 11.97
CA ALA A 790 -12.53 39.68 10.69
C ALA A 790 -13.56 38.54 10.57
N ASP A 791 -13.27 37.35 11.13
CA ASP A 791 -14.24 36.25 11.22
C ASP A 791 -15.51 36.62 12.01
N LYS A 792 -15.42 37.69 12.86
CA LYS A 792 -16.54 38.30 13.59
C LYS A 792 -17.06 39.58 12.94
N THR A 793 -16.66 39.86 11.70
CA THR A 793 -16.98 41.10 10.96
C THR A 793 -16.48 42.36 11.64
N LEU A 794 -15.42 42.32 12.43
CA LEU A 794 -14.83 43.46 13.14
C LEU A 794 -13.44 43.77 12.57
N GLY A 795 -13.13 45.06 12.42
CA GLY A 795 -11.81 45.56 12.05
C GLY A 795 -10.94 45.93 13.27
N LEU A 796 -9.60 46.01 13.08
CA LEU A 796 -8.68 46.47 14.12
C LEU A 796 -7.64 47.40 13.51
N GLU A 797 -7.53 48.61 14.09
CA GLU A 797 -6.48 49.60 13.82
C GLU A 797 -5.75 49.96 15.12
N ILE A 798 -4.42 50.00 15.05
CA ILE A 798 -3.57 50.38 16.21
C ILE A 798 -2.77 51.62 15.80
N SER A 799 -2.91 52.69 16.55
CA SER A 799 -2.19 53.96 16.31
C SER A 799 -0.68 53.81 16.55
N ASP A 800 0.13 54.66 15.92
CA ASP A 800 1.57 54.65 16.15
C ASP A 800 1.96 55.03 17.59
N ALA A 801 1.13 55.88 18.25
CA ALA A 801 1.28 56.22 19.66
C ALA A 801 1.06 54.97 20.53
N ALA A 802 0.03 54.19 20.24
CA ALA A 802 -0.24 52.92 20.93
C ALA A 802 0.90 51.89 20.70
N LYS A 803 1.42 51.78 19.47
CA LYS A 803 2.58 50.92 19.19
C LYS A 803 3.82 51.32 20.02
N GLN A 804 4.12 52.60 20.09
CA GLN A 804 5.24 53.10 20.93
C GLN A 804 5.07 52.74 22.40
N LEU A 805 3.88 52.94 22.97
CA LEU A 805 3.59 52.59 24.37
C LEU A 805 3.71 51.06 24.58
N ILE A 806 3.27 50.25 23.62
CA ILE A 806 3.39 48.79 23.65
C ILE A 806 4.85 48.38 23.68
N ILE A 807 5.71 49.02 22.85
CA ILE A 807 7.15 48.80 22.84
C ILE A 807 7.81 49.18 24.17
N GLU A 808 7.49 50.37 24.67
CA GLU A 808 8.08 50.86 25.92
C GLU A 808 7.78 49.95 27.13
N ARG A 809 6.57 49.39 27.21
CA ARG A 809 6.15 48.53 28.33
C ARG A 809 6.36 47.06 28.10
N GLY A 810 6.39 46.61 26.87
CA GLY A 810 6.44 45.21 26.47
C GLY A 810 7.80 44.70 25.99
N PHE A 811 8.79 45.56 25.76
CA PHE A 811 10.12 45.18 25.31
C PHE A 811 11.14 45.16 26.45
N ASP A 812 11.93 44.09 26.48
CA ASP A 812 13.10 43.95 27.35
C ASP A 812 14.29 43.53 26.50
N PRO A 813 15.45 44.26 26.55
CA PRO A 813 16.62 43.95 25.76
C PRO A 813 17.15 42.51 25.97
N VAL A 814 17.01 41.98 27.17
CA VAL A 814 17.50 40.62 27.49
C VAL A 814 16.57 39.50 27.01
N PHE A 815 15.25 39.74 27.11
CA PHE A 815 14.20 38.77 26.74
C PHE A 815 13.58 39.00 25.35
N GLY A 816 14.03 40.02 24.62
CA GLY A 816 13.61 40.34 23.23
C GLY A 816 12.11 40.62 23.09
N ALA A 817 11.50 40.05 22.06
CA ALA A 817 10.07 40.23 21.78
C ALA A 817 9.14 39.30 22.56
N ARG A 818 9.63 38.39 23.40
CA ARG A 818 8.80 37.43 24.16
C ARG A 818 7.89 38.15 25.19
N PRO A 819 8.35 39.15 25.96
CA PRO A 819 7.49 39.93 26.83
C PRO A 819 6.46 40.77 26.07
N LEU A 820 6.79 41.24 24.86
CA LEU A 820 5.89 42.03 23.99
C LEU A 820 4.61 41.24 23.63
N LYS A 821 4.74 39.97 23.29
CA LYS A 821 3.59 39.12 23.01
C LYS A 821 2.69 38.96 24.23
N ARG A 822 3.27 38.76 25.42
CA ARG A 822 2.48 38.70 26.69
C ARG A 822 1.79 40.01 26.99
N TYR A 823 2.46 41.13 26.77
CA TYR A 823 1.88 42.45 27.00
C TYR A 823 0.71 42.74 26.05
N LEU A 824 0.84 42.36 24.74
CA LEU A 824 -0.25 42.46 23.77
C LEU A 824 -1.46 41.64 24.20
N GLN A 825 -1.27 40.41 24.67
CA GLN A 825 -2.36 39.59 25.16
C GLN A 825 -3.02 40.17 26.41
N ALA A 826 -2.23 40.56 27.37
CA ALA A 826 -2.75 41.08 28.65
C ALA A 826 -3.44 42.45 28.52
N SER A 827 -2.93 43.33 27.65
CA SER A 827 -3.42 44.70 27.53
C SER A 827 -4.34 44.88 26.34
N VAL A 828 -3.92 44.54 25.13
CA VAL A 828 -4.68 44.81 23.88
C VAL A 828 -5.84 43.83 23.71
N GLU A 829 -5.56 42.51 23.78
CA GLU A 829 -6.62 41.50 23.62
C GLU A 829 -7.67 41.59 24.74
N THR A 830 -7.24 41.87 25.97
CA THR A 830 -8.17 42.04 27.11
C THR A 830 -9.01 43.30 26.94
N LEU A 831 -8.44 44.42 26.44
CA LEU A 831 -9.18 45.65 26.18
C LEU A 831 -10.24 45.42 25.09
N ILE A 832 -9.86 44.79 23.98
CA ILE A 832 -10.78 44.43 22.87
C ILE A 832 -11.89 43.50 23.40
N ALA A 833 -11.53 42.48 24.19
CA ALA A 833 -12.52 41.56 24.77
C ALA A 833 -13.54 42.27 25.67
N LYS A 834 -13.08 43.20 26.50
CA LYS A 834 -13.99 44.01 27.32
C LYS A 834 -14.94 44.85 26.47
N THR A 835 -14.43 45.47 25.38
CA THR A 835 -15.26 46.30 24.50
C THR A 835 -16.29 45.46 23.74
N ILE A 836 -15.90 44.25 23.25
CA ILE A 836 -16.86 43.34 22.62
C ILE A 836 -17.95 42.85 23.60
N LEU A 837 -17.57 42.58 24.85
CA LEU A 837 -18.51 42.11 25.89
C LEU A 837 -19.44 43.19 26.43
N SER A 838 -19.08 44.47 26.31
CA SER A 838 -19.97 45.60 26.70
C SER A 838 -21.17 45.76 25.75
N GLY A 839 -21.17 45.10 24.58
CA GLY A 839 -22.34 45.05 23.70
C GLY A 839 -22.53 46.26 22.78
N ASP A 840 -21.62 47.23 22.77
CA ASP A 840 -21.75 48.48 22.00
C ASP A 840 -21.25 48.41 20.55
N MET A 841 -21.05 47.19 19.99
CA MET A 841 -20.46 47.02 18.66
C MET A 841 -21.43 46.43 17.63
N GLU A 842 -21.68 47.19 16.58
CA GLU A 842 -22.39 46.70 15.40
C GLU A 842 -21.45 45.94 14.42
N SER A 843 -21.99 45.02 13.63
CA SER A 843 -21.26 44.31 12.57
C SER A 843 -20.64 45.29 11.56
N GLY A 844 -19.36 45.20 11.30
CA GLY A 844 -18.60 46.10 10.41
C GLY A 844 -17.84 47.21 11.13
N HIS A 845 -17.88 47.26 12.45
CA HIS A 845 -17.15 48.28 13.24
C HIS A 845 -15.64 48.05 13.26
N VAL A 846 -14.85 49.15 13.17
CA VAL A 846 -13.39 49.13 13.26
C VAL A 846 -12.95 49.60 14.64
N ILE A 847 -12.38 48.72 15.42
CA ILE A 847 -11.84 48.97 16.77
C ILE A 847 -10.52 49.73 16.60
N LYS A 848 -10.45 50.94 17.15
CA LYS A 848 -9.21 51.75 17.12
C LYS A 848 -8.59 51.75 18.52
N ILE A 849 -7.34 51.26 18.59
CA ILE A 849 -6.55 51.28 19.82
C ILE A 849 -5.60 52.49 19.76
N ASP A 850 -5.71 53.36 20.73
CA ASP A 850 -4.89 54.55 20.86
C ASP A 850 -4.21 54.65 22.27
N ALA A 851 -3.26 55.55 22.43
CA ALA A 851 -2.59 55.80 23.70
C ALA A 851 -3.01 57.21 24.23
N GLU A 852 -3.65 57.26 25.37
CA GLU A 852 -4.01 58.49 26.07
C GLU A 852 -3.53 58.44 27.52
N ASN A 853 -2.85 59.52 27.97
CA ASN A 853 -2.31 59.61 29.33
C ASN A 853 -1.43 58.47 29.81
N GLY A 854 -0.74 57.80 28.83
CA GLY A 854 0.12 56.66 29.13
C GLY A 854 -0.62 55.32 29.30
N GLU A 855 -1.89 55.23 28.96
CA GLU A 855 -2.72 54.02 28.94
C GLU A 855 -3.29 53.71 27.54
N LEU A 856 -3.50 52.44 27.23
CA LEU A 856 -4.16 52.03 26.00
C LEU A 856 -5.68 52.20 26.16
N VAL A 857 -6.29 52.91 25.22
CA VAL A 857 -7.74 53.12 25.16
C VAL A 857 -8.31 52.61 23.84
N CYS A 858 -9.53 52.14 23.89
CA CYS A 858 -10.30 51.71 22.73
C CYS A 858 -11.22 52.84 22.27
N LYS A 859 -11.15 53.23 21.03
CA LYS A 859 -12.00 54.22 20.39
C LYS A 859 -12.89 53.62 19.32
#